data_855b88d3e2820edc740bd1788fbce089
#
_entry.id   855b88d3e2820edc740bd1788fbce089
#
_cell.length_a   1.000
_cell.length_b   1.000
_cell.length_c   1.000
_cell.angle_alpha   90.00
_cell.angle_beta   90.00
_cell.angle_gamma   90.00
#
_symmetry.space_group_name_H-M   'P 1'
#
loop_
_entity.id
_entity.type
_entity.pdbx_description
1 polymer ?
#
loop_
_entity_poly.entity_id
_entity_poly.type
_entity_poly.pdbx_seq_one_letter_code
_entity_poly.pdbx_strand_id
1 'polypeptide(L)'
;MRLFSVLYACLVVVTVVFAGLAAGPALAQSGPVDAAQDQTSQIQSILQENRELIEKSSRKTIGPAIAALRDSGLPAAQSVLEKWQDKALYQRKSDGLFFFADPAGGGTLRLIDIATGEAAGEVARDEVDQLKPNSGVRGLIGAALVQFQLSDPDPARRAAALDAIARDAEPDHLEALRGAIATETDPGLKARKQRLERLLTIAYAPDAADRIAAIDSFAGDLGVDVRAALNPLVATTRAVAPGAPPEGENVARRLTPGSDALPEAEAYRLLVAAGLARPRISPADKRNALATHVENGAVAGTPLAELNSDEARDRAYAALAAQGLVPPTATAEEVQAALDAHSFYDRYAEPDPSVTAAAEDALDAIAFKVGVNQAADLSLDALSLASIYFLAAIGLAITFGVMGVINMAHGEFIMMGAYTGYVVQQIVPNYTVSILIALPLAFAVTFAAGVAMERLVIRWLYNRPLETLLATFGISIALQQLAKNIFGTQARPLTSPSWLDGALQLNDVVSISYIRIAIFVLALLFLALFVFIMRRTRLGLEVRAVTQNPRMAASMGINPDRINMLTFGLGSGIAGVAGVAIGLYAKVTSELGQDYIVQSFMTVVVGGVGNIWGTLLGATLIGFLQKGIEWLNPSNTLAAQTYMILFIILFIQVRPRGIIALRGRAAGD
;
A
#
# COMPACT_ATOMS: atom_id res chain seq x y z
N MET A 1 -1.86 -33.69 37.50
CA MET A 1 -1.14 -34.94 37.30
C MET A 1 -1.49 -35.67 35.98
N ARG A 2 -2.00 -35.01 34.98
CA ARG A 2 -2.28 -35.61 33.64
C ARG A 2 -1.56 -34.93 32.45
N LEU A 3 -0.72 -33.92 32.72
CA LEU A 3 0.07 -33.22 31.66
C LEU A 3 1.52 -33.73 31.56
N PHE A 4 2.01 -34.49 32.52
CA PHE A 4 3.38 -35.03 32.53
C PHE A 4 3.51 -36.40 31.83
N SER A 5 2.39 -37.11 31.64
CA SER A 5 2.41 -38.42 30.96
C SER A 5 2.40 -38.36 29.42
N VAL A 6 2.00 -37.21 28.84
CA VAL A 6 1.96 -37.01 27.38
C VAL A 6 3.32 -36.57 26.84
N LEU A 7 4.11 -35.83 27.63
CA LEU A 7 5.49 -35.45 27.23
C LEU A 7 6.50 -36.61 27.29
N TYR A 8 6.27 -37.63 28.12
CA TYR A 8 7.16 -38.80 28.22
C TYR A 8 6.91 -39.81 27.11
N ALA A 9 5.68 -39.87 26.59
CA ALA A 9 5.35 -40.74 25.46
C ALA A 9 5.90 -40.25 24.12
N CYS A 10 6.05 -38.93 23.93
CA CYS A 10 6.65 -38.36 22.73
C CYS A 10 8.18 -38.45 22.68
N LEU A 11 8.85 -38.55 23.83
CA LEU A 11 10.31 -38.64 23.89
C LEU A 11 10.84 -40.10 23.66
N VAL A 12 10.02 -41.12 23.91
CA VAL A 12 10.40 -42.53 23.71
C VAL A 12 10.21 -42.99 22.27
N VAL A 13 9.36 -42.34 21.48
CA VAL A 13 9.13 -42.67 20.07
C VAL A 13 10.24 -42.13 19.15
N VAL A 14 10.97 -41.09 19.55
CA VAL A 14 12.08 -40.53 18.75
C VAL A 14 13.38 -41.31 18.91
N THR A 15 13.56 -42.13 19.96
CA THR A 15 14.81 -42.89 20.19
C THR A 15 14.81 -44.32 19.66
N VAL A 16 13.70 -44.83 19.14
CA VAL A 16 13.64 -46.23 18.59
C VAL A 16 13.75 -46.28 17.06
N VAL A 17 13.74 -45.14 16.36
CA VAL A 17 13.84 -45.10 14.89
C VAL A 17 15.30 -45.01 14.38
N PHE A 18 16.28 -44.82 15.25
CA PHE A 18 17.69 -44.63 14.83
C PHE A 18 18.61 -45.85 15.00
N ALA A 19 18.10 -47.06 15.30
CA ALA A 19 18.93 -48.27 15.45
C ALA A 19 18.39 -49.44 14.61
N GLY A 20 18.43 -49.33 13.29
CA GLY A 20 18.02 -50.45 12.45
C GLY A 20 18.12 -50.17 10.96
N LEU A 21 19.32 -49.82 10.46
CA LEU A 21 19.64 -49.88 9.02
C LEU A 21 21.17 -49.90 8.82
N ALA A 22 21.76 -51.06 9.08
CA ALA A 22 23.12 -51.36 8.64
C ALA A 22 23.17 -52.82 8.18
N ALA A 23 22.80 -53.09 6.94
CA ALA A 23 23.28 -54.16 6.05
C ALA A 23 22.43 -54.14 4.76
N GLY A 24 22.86 -53.41 3.76
CA GLY A 24 22.40 -53.52 2.38
C GLY A 24 23.64 -53.86 1.50
N PRO A 25 23.49 -54.64 0.41
CA PRO A 25 24.59 -55.10 -0.38
C PRO A 25 25.33 -53.95 -1.09
N ALA A 26 26.65 -54.02 -1.09
CA ALA A 26 27.52 -53.13 -1.83
C ALA A 26 27.24 -53.27 -3.34
N LEU A 27 26.49 -52.32 -3.90
CA LEU A 27 26.52 -52.03 -5.32
C LEU A 27 27.80 -51.21 -5.57
N ALA A 28 28.63 -51.70 -6.47
CA ALA A 28 29.84 -51.02 -6.92
C ALA A 28 29.48 -49.60 -7.35
N GLN A 29 29.88 -48.60 -6.57
CA GLN A 29 29.88 -47.21 -7.01
C GLN A 29 30.97 -47.07 -8.07
N SER A 30 30.58 -46.85 -9.33
CA SER A 30 31.46 -46.26 -10.33
C SER A 30 32.03 -44.96 -9.74
N GLY A 31 33.33 -44.80 -9.74
CA GLY A 31 34.03 -43.70 -9.12
C GLY A 31 33.65 -42.35 -9.80
N PRO A 32 33.82 -41.21 -9.12
CA PRO A 32 33.46 -39.88 -9.64
C PRO A 32 34.16 -39.55 -10.99
N VAL A 33 35.21 -40.24 -11.38
CA VAL A 33 35.95 -40.08 -12.63
C VAL A 33 35.17 -40.64 -13.81
N ASP A 34 34.51 -41.82 -13.68
CA ASP A 34 33.72 -42.43 -14.75
C ASP A 34 32.44 -41.64 -15.06
N ALA A 35 31.80 -41.08 -14.04
CA ALA A 35 30.61 -40.28 -14.22
C ALA A 35 30.91 -38.93 -14.92
N ALA A 36 32.04 -38.31 -14.65
CA ALA A 36 32.47 -37.07 -15.30
C ALA A 36 32.85 -37.26 -16.77
N GLN A 37 33.52 -38.39 -17.10
CA GLN A 37 33.84 -38.72 -18.48
C GLN A 37 32.62 -39.07 -19.32
N ASP A 38 31.60 -39.70 -18.75
CA ASP A 38 30.35 -39.98 -19.43
C ASP A 38 29.57 -38.68 -19.72
N GLN A 39 29.53 -37.73 -18.76
CA GLN A 39 28.94 -36.41 -18.97
C GLN A 39 29.66 -35.56 -20.01
N THR A 40 30.99 -35.59 -20.06
CA THR A 40 31.80 -34.95 -21.11
C THR A 40 31.44 -35.48 -22.49
N SER A 41 31.33 -36.81 -22.60
CA SER A 41 30.90 -37.47 -23.84
C SER A 41 29.50 -37.05 -24.28
N GLN A 42 28.55 -36.97 -23.35
CA GLN A 42 27.14 -36.60 -23.64
C GLN A 42 26.98 -35.16 -24.04
N ILE A 43 27.56 -34.16 -23.34
CA ILE A 43 27.45 -32.76 -23.69
C ILE A 43 28.13 -32.45 -25.03
N GLN A 44 29.30 -33.06 -25.30
CA GLN A 44 29.99 -32.93 -26.58
C GLN A 44 29.17 -33.51 -27.73
N SER A 45 28.49 -34.67 -27.52
CA SER A 45 27.62 -35.28 -28.53
C SER A 45 26.52 -34.31 -28.96
N ILE A 46 25.82 -33.69 -27.96
CA ILE A 46 24.75 -32.68 -28.23
C ILE A 46 25.32 -31.51 -29.01
N LEU A 47 26.47 -30.98 -28.63
CA LEU A 47 27.08 -29.84 -29.29
C LEU A 47 27.56 -30.23 -30.72
N GLN A 48 28.08 -31.44 -30.94
CA GLN A 48 28.49 -31.91 -32.26
C GLN A 48 27.31 -32.16 -33.21
N GLU A 49 26.22 -32.77 -32.69
CA GLU A 49 24.99 -32.97 -33.47
C GLU A 49 24.40 -31.67 -33.96
N ASN A 50 24.56 -30.57 -33.17
CA ASN A 50 24.08 -29.26 -33.47
C ASN A 50 25.15 -28.29 -34.01
N ARG A 51 26.33 -28.82 -34.40
CA ARG A 51 27.53 -28.06 -34.76
C ARG A 51 27.25 -26.96 -35.80
N GLU A 52 26.61 -27.29 -36.90
CA GLU A 52 26.36 -26.34 -38.00
C GLU A 52 25.45 -25.17 -37.53
N LEU A 53 24.46 -25.46 -36.66
CA LEU A 53 23.56 -24.45 -36.11
C LEU A 53 24.30 -23.50 -35.18
N ILE A 54 25.25 -24.03 -34.40
CA ILE A 54 26.06 -23.28 -33.43
C ILE A 54 27.09 -22.40 -34.16
N GLU A 55 27.81 -22.94 -35.14
CA GLU A 55 28.82 -22.21 -35.95
C GLU A 55 28.20 -21.07 -36.74
N LYS A 56 27.03 -21.31 -37.35
CA LYS A 56 26.29 -20.32 -38.15
C LYS A 56 25.06 -19.78 -37.43
N SER A 57 25.21 -19.49 -36.15
CA SER A 57 24.09 -19.17 -35.25
C SER A 57 23.31 -17.91 -35.72
N SER A 58 22.01 -18.08 -35.93
CA SER A 58 21.08 -16.98 -36.20
C SER A 58 19.80 -17.16 -35.36
N ARG A 59 19.08 -16.07 -35.03
CA ARG A 59 17.82 -16.13 -34.30
C ARG A 59 16.80 -17.10 -34.92
N LYS A 60 16.82 -17.29 -36.24
CA LYS A 60 15.85 -18.15 -36.94
C LYS A 60 16.19 -19.63 -36.88
N THR A 61 17.45 -19.99 -36.72
CA THR A 61 17.93 -21.38 -36.89
C THR A 61 18.44 -22.04 -35.60
N ILE A 62 18.85 -21.27 -34.59
CA ILE A 62 19.54 -21.78 -33.40
C ILE A 62 18.61 -22.46 -32.41
N GLY A 63 17.29 -22.26 -32.48
CA GLY A 63 16.31 -22.77 -31.52
C GLY A 63 16.48 -24.26 -31.16
N PRO A 64 16.61 -25.16 -32.16
CA PRO A 64 16.80 -26.60 -31.87
C PRO A 64 18.06 -26.92 -31.05
N ALA A 65 19.18 -26.23 -31.29
CA ALA A 65 20.42 -26.45 -30.53
C ALA A 65 20.29 -25.99 -29.09
N ILE A 66 19.65 -24.83 -28.85
CA ILE A 66 19.38 -24.33 -27.49
C ILE A 66 18.40 -25.26 -26.76
N ALA A 67 17.35 -25.74 -27.46
CA ALA A 67 16.39 -26.69 -26.90
C ALA A 67 17.05 -28.03 -26.52
N ALA A 68 17.91 -28.57 -27.37
CA ALA A 68 18.63 -29.80 -27.09
C ALA A 68 19.54 -29.67 -25.84
N LEU A 69 20.21 -28.54 -25.66
CA LEU A 69 20.97 -28.24 -24.43
C LEU A 69 20.08 -28.14 -23.22
N ARG A 70 19.00 -27.36 -23.34
CA ARG A 70 18.04 -27.11 -22.25
C ARG A 70 17.39 -28.41 -21.75
N ASP A 71 16.95 -29.26 -22.68
CA ASP A 71 16.14 -30.44 -22.37
C ASP A 71 17.03 -31.67 -22.06
N SER A 72 18.36 -31.53 -22.18
CA SER A 72 19.33 -32.62 -21.92
C SER A 72 19.35 -33.09 -20.47
N GLY A 73 18.97 -32.26 -19.50
CA GLY A 73 19.09 -32.53 -18.07
C GLY A 73 20.55 -32.61 -17.56
N LEU A 74 21.54 -32.28 -18.39
CA LEU A 74 22.95 -32.29 -18.01
C LEU A 74 23.33 -31.08 -17.19
N PRO A 75 24.01 -31.21 -16.04
CA PRO A 75 24.47 -30.07 -15.24
C PRO A 75 25.34 -29.07 -16.01
N ALA A 76 26.12 -29.56 -16.99
CA ALA A 76 26.99 -28.75 -17.83
C ALA A 76 26.25 -27.90 -18.84
N ALA A 77 25.00 -28.22 -19.17
CA ALA A 77 24.23 -27.50 -20.20
C ALA A 77 23.98 -26.02 -19.83
N GLN A 78 23.66 -25.73 -18.58
CA GLN A 78 23.53 -24.38 -18.07
C GLN A 78 24.82 -23.58 -18.24
N SER A 79 25.95 -24.15 -17.83
CA SER A 79 27.27 -23.52 -17.96
C SER A 79 27.65 -23.26 -19.41
N VAL A 80 27.28 -24.18 -20.33
CA VAL A 80 27.49 -23.96 -21.79
C VAL A 80 26.73 -22.75 -22.27
N LEU A 81 25.46 -22.62 -21.91
CA LEU A 81 24.64 -21.48 -22.32
C LEU A 81 25.15 -20.16 -21.72
N GLU A 82 25.51 -20.14 -20.42
CA GLU A 82 26.08 -18.96 -19.76
C GLU A 82 27.39 -18.52 -20.43
N LYS A 83 28.34 -19.45 -20.59
CA LYS A 83 29.64 -19.17 -21.23
C LYS A 83 29.50 -18.82 -22.70
N TRP A 84 28.52 -19.38 -23.40
CA TRP A 84 28.23 -18.98 -24.78
C TRP A 84 27.65 -17.57 -24.86
N GLN A 85 26.74 -17.21 -23.97
CA GLN A 85 26.21 -15.84 -23.86
C GLN A 85 27.31 -14.81 -23.61
N ASP A 86 28.31 -15.18 -22.77
CA ASP A 86 29.48 -14.38 -22.43
C ASP A 86 30.59 -14.43 -23.48
N LYS A 87 30.38 -15.13 -24.61
CA LYS A 87 31.37 -15.32 -25.69
C LYS A 87 32.63 -16.06 -25.24
N ALA A 88 32.54 -16.91 -24.23
CA ALA A 88 33.62 -17.71 -23.70
C ALA A 88 33.55 -19.18 -24.16
N LEU A 89 32.70 -19.51 -25.13
CA LEU A 89 32.62 -20.78 -25.80
C LEU A 89 33.46 -20.74 -27.07
N TYR A 90 34.33 -21.75 -27.22
CA TYR A 90 35.25 -21.87 -28.36
C TYR A 90 35.16 -23.28 -28.96
N GLN A 91 35.44 -23.39 -30.22
CA GLN A 91 35.58 -24.66 -30.94
C GLN A 91 37.01 -24.85 -31.41
N ARG A 92 37.59 -26.01 -31.12
CA ARG A 92 38.93 -26.37 -31.58
C ARG A 92 38.88 -26.85 -33.04
N LYS A 93 39.72 -26.29 -33.89
CA LYS A 93 39.70 -26.56 -35.35
C LYS A 93 40.18 -27.96 -35.72
N SER A 94 41.10 -28.57 -34.90
CA SER A 94 41.72 -29.84 -35.22
C SER A 94 40.76 -31.03 -35.14
N ASP A 95 39.78 -31.01 -34.23
CA ASP A 95 38.81 -32.07 -33.99
C ASP A 95 37.35 -31.60 -33.93
N GLY A 96 37.12 -30.30 -33.95
CA GLY A 96 35.80 -29.70 -33.86
C GLY A 96 35.13 -29.74 -32.50
N LEU A 97 35.83 -30.16 -31.43
CA LEU A 97 35.30 -30.22 -30.09
C LEU A 97 35.15 -28.82 -29.46
N PHE A 98 34.19 -28.70 -28.55
CA PHE A 98 33.86 -27.43 -27.89
C PHE A 98 34.51 -27.35 -26.52
N PHE A 99 35.01 -26.17 -26.16
CA PHE A 99 35.67 -25.87 -24.90
C PHE A 99 35.29 -24.50 -24.38
N PHE A 100 35.41 -24.29 -23.07
CA PHE A 100 35.54 -22.92 -22.57
C PHE A 100 37.00 -22.49 -22.68
N ALA A 101 37.30 -21.22 -22.80
CA ALA A 101 38.67 -20.76 -22.86
C ALA A 101 38.87 -19.45 -22.14
N ASP A 102 39.97 -19.38 -21.38
CA ASP A 102 40.49 -18.24 -20.69
C ASP A 102 41.84 -17.77 -21.30
N PRO A 103 42.13 -16.45 -21.31
CA PRO A 103 43.44 -15.96 -21.75
C PRO A 103 44.58 -16.49 -20.87
N ALA A 104 45.58 -17.16 -21.47
CA ALA A 104 46.74 -17.68 -20.74
C ALA A 104 47.99 -16.79 -20.86
N GLY A 105 47.94 -15.66 -21.64
CA GLY A 105 49.07 -14.77 -21.90
C GLY A 105 49.83 -15.16 -23.19
N GLY A 106 50.61 -14.23 -23.76
CA GLY A 106 51.44 -14.50 -24.94
C GLY A 106 50.70 -14.82 -26.24
N GLY A 107 49.38 -14.61 -26.32
CA GLY A 107 48.55 -14.98 -27.47
C GLY A 107 48.01 -16.39 -27.47
N THR A 108 48.16 -17.14 -26.39
CA THR A 108 47.58 -18.48 -26.13
C THR A 108 46.30 -18.40 -25.32
N LEU A 109 45.45 -19.42 -25.48
CA LEU A 109 44.22 -19.65 -24.72
C LEU A 109 44.37 -21.00 -23.99
N ARG A 110 44.00 -21.00 -22.70
CA ARG A 110 43.84 -22.20 -21.91
C ARG A 110 42.43 -22.74 -22.15
N LEU A 111 42.36 -23.92 -22.74
CA LEU A 111 41.10 -24.64 -22.91
C LEU A 111 40.68 -25.31 -21.59
N ILE A 112 39.39 -25.24 -21.30
CA ILE A 112 38.78 -25.85 -20.13
C ILE A 112 37.69 -26.79 -20.63
N ASP A 113 37.73 -28.04 -20.13
CA ASP A 113 36.72 -29.03 -20.46
C ASP A 113 35.37 -28.61 -19.91
N ILE A 114 34.31 -28.77 -20.71
CA ILE A 114 32.95 -28.25 -20.42
C ILE A 114 32.31 -28.95 -19.22
N ALA A 115 32.53 -30.26 -19.08
CA ALA A 115 31.88 -31.06 -18.04
C ALA A 115 32.68 -31.11 -16.75
N THR A 116 34.00 -31.22 -16.85
CA THR A 116 34.89 -31.37 -15.67
C THR A 116 35.35 -30.02 -15.12
N GLY A 117 35.39 -28.99 -15.92
CA GLY A 117 35.97 -27.68 -15.56
C GLY A 117 37.51 -27.72 -15.45
N GLU A 118 38.17 -28.85 -15.83
CA GLU A 118 39.61 -28.98 -15.78
C GLU A 118 40.30 -28.44 -17.04
N ALA A 119 41.59 -28.09 -16.91
CA ALA A 119 42.35 -27.61 -18.05
C ALA A 119 42.61 -28.75 -19.06
N ALA A 120 42.15 -28.55 -20.30
CA ALA A 120 42.31 -29.48 -21.41
C ALA A 120 43.53 -29.15 -22.31
N GLY A 121 44.39 -28.25 -21.88
CA GLY A 121 45.62 -27.83 -22.57
C GLY A 121 45.64 -26.35 -22.97
N GLU A 122 46.77 -25.91 -23.52
CA GLU A 122 46.94 -24.56 -24.07
C GLU A 122 47.08 -24.63 -25.58
N VAL A 123 46.40 -23.74 -26.29
CA VAL A 123 46.41 -23.70 -27.77
C VAL A 123 46.63 -22.24 -28.23
N ALA A 124 47.18 -22.12 -29.41
CA ALA A 124 47.26 -20.79 -30.05
C ALA A 124 45.86 -20.25 -30.42
N ARG A 125 45.69 -18.97 -30.40
CA ARG A 125 44.36 -18.32 -30.63
C ARG A 125 43.83 -18.57 -32.06
N ASP A 126 44.67 -18.83 -33.02
CA ASP A 126 44.34 -19.19 -34.39
C ASP A 126 43.91 -20.65 -34.60
N GLU A 127 44.14 -21.51 -33.63
CA GLU A 127 43.73 -22.92 -33.64
C GLU A 127 42.30 -23.14 -33.14
N VAL A 128 41.62 -22.08 -32.65
CA VAL A 128 40.25 -22.14 -32.17
C VAL A 128 39.38 -21.06 -32.78
N ASP A 129 38.09 -21.33 -32.93
CA ASP A 129 37.10 -20.40 -33.36
C ASP A 129 36.23 -19.98 -32.18
N GLN A 130 36.16 -18.65 -31.89
CA GLN A 130 35.32 -18.11 -30.83
C GLN A 130 33.88 -18.00 -31.34
N LEU A 131 32.95 -18.63 -30.62
CA LEU A 131 31.53 -18.62 -30.97
C LEU A 131 30.86 -17.38 -30.38
N LYS A 132 30.52 -16.41 -31.24
CA LYS A 132 29.98 -15.11 -30.86
C LYS A 132 28.48 -15.03 -31.18
N PRO A 133 27.60 -15.26 -30.20
CA PRO A 133 26.17 -15.13 -30.42
C PRO A 133 25.81 -13.67 -30.67
N ASN A 134 24.98 -13.41 -31.69
CA ASN A 134 24.41 -12.09 -31.91
C ASN A 134 23.32 -11.77 -30.85
N SER A 135 22.79 -10.54 -30.88
CA SER A 135 21.78 -10.10 -29.88
C SER A 135 20.53 -10.99 -29.87
N GLY A 136 20.05 -11.45 -31.01
CA GLY A 136 18.88 -12.32 -31.11
C GLY A 136 19.15 -13.73 -30.56
N VAL A 137 20.34 -14.28 -30.75
CA VAL A 137 20.75 -15.57 -30.20
C VAL A 137 20.93 -15.45 -28.69
N ARG A 138 21.51 -14.34 -28.18
CA ARG A 138 21.65 -14.10 -26.75
C ARG A 138 20.29 -13.98 -26.03
N GLY A 139 19.26 -13.42 -26.69
CA GLY A 139 17.90 -13.41 -26.13
C GLY A 139 17.35 -14.82 -25.94
N LEU A 140 17.48 -15.72 -26.97
CA LEU A 140 17.04 -17.10 -26.85
C LEU A 140 17.84 -17.91 -25.82
N ILE A 141 19.14 -17.65 -25.68
CA ILE A 141 19.96 -18.23 -24.62
C ILE A 141 19.48 -17.75 -23.25
N GLY A 142 19.19 -16.45 -23.11
CA GLY A 142 18.66 -15.87 -21.88
C GLY A 142 17.33 -16.52 -21.45
N ALA A 143 16.40 -16.70 -22.38
CA ALA A 143 15.14 -17.39 -22.12
C ALA A 143 15.35 -18.85 -21.66
N ALA A 144 16.29 -19.57 -22.29
CA ALA A 144 16.64 -20.94 -21.87
C ALA A 144 17.27 -20.95 -20.46
N LEU A 145 18.13 -19.99 -20.14
CA LEU A 145 18.74 -19.86 -18.81
C LEU A 145 17.70 -19.56 -17.71
N VAL A 146 16.69 -18.75 -18.02
CA VAL A 146 15.57 -18.50 -17.09
C VAL A 146 14.86 -19.82 -16.71
N GLN A 147 14.70 -20.72 -17.67
CA GLN A 147 14.07 -22.03 -17.40
C GLN A 147 14.90 -22.87 -16.43
N PHE A 148 16.23 -22.87 -16.53
CA PHE A 148 17.11 -23.52 -15.56
C PHE A 148 16.94 -22.92 -14.15
N GLN A 149 16.92 -21.59 -14.06
CA GLN A 149 16.72 -20.90 -12.78
C GLN A 149 15.35 -21.20 -12.17
N LEU A 150 14.29 -21.30 -12.98
CA LEU A 150 12.95 -21.68 -12.54
C LEU A 150 12.85 -23.15 -12.10
N SER A 151 13.80 -23.99 -12.48
CA SER A 151 13.88 -25.41 -12.15
C SER A 151 15.05 -25.74 -11.22
N ASP A 152 15.73 -24.73 -10.65
CA ASP A 152 16.84 -24.91 -9.70
C ASP A 152 16.41 -25.77 -8.51
N PRO A 153 17.25 -26.70 -8.02
CA PRO A 153 16.96 -27.48 -6.81
C PRO A 153 16.67 -26.63 -5.57
N ASP A 154 17.30 -25.45 -5.45
CA ASP A 154 17.12 -24.54 -4.34
C ASP A 154 15.82 -23.71 -4.50
N PRO A 155 14.83 -23.86 -3.59
CA PRO A 155 13.60 -23.06 -3.63
C PRO A 155 13.83 -21.54 -3.57
N ALA A 156 14.89 -21.09 -2.88
CA ALA A 156 15.21 -19.67 -2.77
C ALA A 156 15.65 -19.09 -4.13
N ARG A 157 16.41 -19.85 -4.91
CA ARG A 157 16.81 -19.44 -6.27
C ARG A 157 15.63 -19.43 -7.23
N ARG A 158 14.73 -20.43 -7.13
CA ARG A 158 13.48 -20.41 -7.92
C ARG A 158 12.61 -19.20 -7.59
N ALA A 159 12.50 -18.84 -6.30
CA ALA A 159 11.78 -17.64 -5.89
C ALA A 159 12.43 -16.36 -6.47
N ALA A 160 13.75 -16.25 -6.41
CA ALA A 160 14.48 -15.11 -6.95
C ALA A 160 14.31 -14.97 -8.48
N ALA A 161 14.26 -16.10 -9.20
CA ALA A 161 13.98 -16.12 -10.64
C ALA A 161 12.56 -15.56 -10.95
N LEU A 162 11.56 -15.95 -10.16
CA LEU A 162 10.19 -15.41 -10.30
C LEU A 162 10.13 -13.91 -10.01
N ASP A 163 10.88 -13.44 -9.01
CA ASP A 163 10.97 -12.00 -8.70
C ASP A 163 11.68 -11.21 -9.82
N ALA A 164 12.63 -11.81 -10.50
CA ALA A 164 13.30 -11.20 -11.65
C ALA A 164 12.36 -11.09 -12.85
N ILE A 165 11.63 -12.15 -13.18
CA ILE A 165 10.64 -12.17 -14.28
C ILE A 165 9.50 -11.18 -13.97
N ALA A 166 9.03 -11.11 -12.72
CA ALA A 166 7.96 -10.19 -12.35
C ALA A 166 8.34 -8.71 -12.51
N ARG A 167 9.65 -8.39 -12.36
CA ARG A 167 10.17 -7.01 -12.52
C ARG A 167 10.40 -6.64 -13.97
N ASP A 168 10.82 -7.59 -14.79
CA ASP A 168 11.19 -7.38 -16.20
C ASP A 168 10.63 -8.53 -17.02
N ALA A 169 9.36 -8.41 -17.35
CA ALA A 169 8.60 -9.43 -18.05
C ALA A 169 8.84 -9.34 -19.56
N GLU A 170 9.27 -10.45 -20.16
CA GLU A 170 9.48 -10.58 -21.60
C GLU A 170 8.59 -11.69 -22.19
N PRO A 171 8.24 -11.63 -23.48
CA PRO A 171 7.41 -12.65 -24.14
C PRO A 171 7.98 -14.07 -24.02
N ASP A 172 9.30 -14.21 -24.09
CA ASP A 172 10.01 -15.51 -24.05
C ASP A 172 9.93 -16.19 -22.66
N HIS A 173 9.60 -15.42 -21.61
CA HIS A 173 9.40 -15.97 -20.27
C HIS A 173 8.11 -16.80 -20.14
N LEU A 174 7.11 -16.59 -20.98
CA LEU A 174 5.83 -17.30 -20.90
C LEU A 174 6.02 -18.83 -21.09
N GLU A 175 6.75 -19.24 -22.13
CA GLU A 175 6.99 -20.65 -22.41
C GLU A 175 7.90 -21.28 -21.32
N ALA A 176 8.91 -20.56 -20.83
CA ALA A 176 9.77 -21.01 -19.74
C ALA A 176 8.97 -21.29 -18.47
N LEU A 177 8.02 -20.41 -18.12
CA LEU A 177 7.13 -20.60 -16.97
C LEU A 177 6.19 -21.80 -17.14
N ARG A 178 5.57 -21.94 -18.32
CA ARG A 178 4.70 -23.09 -18.64
C ARG A 178 5.42 -24.41 -18.45
N GLY A 179 6.66 -24.53 -18.94
CA GLY A 179 7.48 -25.71 -18.75
C GLY A 179 7.83 -25.99 -17.28
N ALA A 180 8.10 -24.93 -16.51
CA ALA A 180 8.52 -25.08 -15.10
C ALA A 180 7.36 -25.32 -14.12
N ILE A 181 6.10 -25.08 -14.49
CA ILE A 181 4.92 -25.30 -13.63
C ILE A 181 4.67 -26.79 -13.42
N ALA A 182 4.84 -27.61 -14.46
CA ALA A 182 4.54 -29.04 -14.41
C ALA A 182 5.46 -29.79 -13.44
N THR A 183 6.71 -29.36 -13.31
CA THR A 183 7.75 -29.98 -12.50
C THR A 183 7.87 -29.40 -11.08
N GLU A 184 7.16 -28.31 -10.77
CA GLU A 184 7.24 -27.65 -9.46
C GLU A 184 6.56 -28.46 -8.38
N THR A 185 7.33 -28.76 -7.32
CA THR A 185 6.89 -29.56 -6.17
C THR A 185 6.45 -28.70 -4.98
N ASP A 186 6.97 -27.47 -4.85
CA ASP A 186 6.57 -26.55 -3.81
C ASP A 186 5.21 -25.89 -4.15
N PRO A 187 4.16 -26.10 -3.33
CA PRO A 187 2.83 -25.54 -3.63
C PRO A 187 2.80 -24.02 -3.72
N GLY A 188 3.61 -23.33 -2.91
CA GLY A 188 3.69 -21.87 -2.89
C GLY A 188 4.35 -21.31 -4.16
N LEU A 189 5.48 -21.90 -4.56
CA LEU A 189 6.17 -21.54 -5.79
C LEU A 189 5.34 -21.91 -7.03
N LYS A 190 4.63 -23.05 -7.00
CA LYS A 190 3.73 -23.45 -8.07
C LYS A 190 2.61 -22.44 -8.28
N ALA A 191 1.97 -22.01 -7.20
CA ALA A 191 0.91 -20.98 -7.26
C ALA A 191 1.46 -19.64 -7.80
N ARG A 192 2.68 -19.22 -7.39
CA ARG A 192 3.34 -18.02 -7.92
C ARG A 192 3.67 -18.14 -9.41
N LYS A 193 4.18 -19.30 -9.85
CA LYS A 193 4.45 -19.57 -11.28
C LYS A 193 3.17 -19.49 -12.09
N GLN A 194 2.07 -20.12 -11.63
CA GLN A 194 0.78 -20.09 -12.30
C GLN A 194 0.17 -18.68 -12.36
N ARG A 195 0.33 -17.88 -11.28
CA ARG A 195 -0.11 -16.49 -11.28
C ARG A 195 0.66 -15.67 -12.32
N LEU A 196 1.97 -15.77 -12.31
CA LEU A 196 2.84 -15.03 -13.21
C LEU A 196 2.64 -15.47 -14.68
N GLU A 197 2.45 -16.75 -14.93
CA GLU A 197 2.13 -17.28 -16.24
C GLU A 197 0.83 -16.67 -16.79
N ARG A 198 -0.22 -16.58 -16.01
CA ARG A 198 -1.49 -15.95 -16.42
C ARG A 198 -1.31 -14.45 -16.67
N LEU A 199 -0.53 -13.73 -15.85
CA LEU A 199 -0.23 -12.31 -16.10
C LEU A 199 0.54 -12.10 -17.41
N LEU A 200 1.51 -12.98 -17.72
CA LEU A 200 2.23 -12.94 -19.00
C LEU A 200 1.35 -13.36 -20.17
N THR A 201 0.41 -14.28 -19.96
CA THR A 201 -0.58 -14.66 -21.00
C THR A 201 -1.44 -13.46 -21.38
N ILE A 202 -1.88 -12.64 -20.44
CA ILE A 202 -2.62 -11.39 -20.71
C ILE A 202 -1.80 -10.47 -21.63
N ALA A 203 -0.50 -10.31 -21.35
CA ALA A 203 0.34 -9.36 -22.04
C ALA A 203 0.86 -9.86 -23.41
N TYR A 204 1.15 -11.16 -23.53
CA TYR A 204 1.99 -11.68 -24.62
C TYR A 204 1.41 -12.87 -25.39
N ALA A 205 0.31 -13.50 -24.95
CA ALA A 205 -0.27 -14.58 -25.72
C ALA A 205 -0.81 -14.07 -27.05
N PRO A 206 -0.58 -14.80 -28.15
CA PRO A 206 -1.02 -14.39 -29.49
C PRO A 206 -2.52 -14.58 -29.70
N ASP A 207 -3.16 -15.50 -28.98
CA ASP A 207 -4.58 -15.80 -29.11
C ASP A 207 -5.42 -14.94 -28.15
N ALA A 208 -6.41 -14.25 -28.68
CA ALA A 208 -7.34 -13.43 -27.91
C ALA A 208 -8.14 -14.27 -26.89
N ALA A 209 -8.52 -15.49 -27.24
CA ALA A 209 -9.28 -16.36 -26.34
C ALA A 209 -8.47 -16.77 -25.11
N ASP A 210 -7.18 -17.06 -25.27
CA ASP A 210 -6.28 -17.35 -24.14
C ASP A 210 -6.10 -16.13 -23.24
N ARG A 211 -5.97 -14.95 -23.83
CA ARG A 211 -5.85 -13.68 -23.12
C ARG A 211 -7.10 -13.38 -22.31
N ILE A 212 -8.29 -13.53 -22.92
CA ILE A 212 -9.58 -13.34 -22.24
C ILE A 212 -9.74 -14.33 -21.08
N ALA A 213 -9.44 -15.61 -21.30
CA ALA A 213 -9.50 -16.62 -20.23
C ALA A 213 -8.57 -16.28 -19.04
N ALA A 214 -7.37 -15.75 -19.35
CA ALA A 214 -6.45 -15.30 -18.32
C ALA A 214 -6.97 -14.06 -17.58
N ILE A 215 -7.57 -13.08 -18.27
CA ILE A 215 -8.22 -11.89 -17.68
C ILE A 215 -9.36 -12.32 -16.76
N ASP A 216 -10.26 -13.16 -17.23
CA ASP A 216 -11.42 -13.65 -16.47
C ASP A 216 -10.99 -14.39 -15.19
N SER A 217 -9.86 -15.11 -15.23
CA SER A 217 -9.30 -15.79 -14.07
C SER A 217 -8.89 -14.86 -12.93
N PHE A 218 -8.73 -13.57 -13.21
CA PHE A 218 -8.41 -12.52 -12.25
C PHE A 218 -9.60 -11.62 -11.90
N ALA A 219 -10.81 -11.94 -12.35
CA ALA A 219 -11.97 -11.14 -12.02
C ALA A 219 -12.16 -10.99 -10.50
N GLY A 220 -12.03 -9.76 -10.03
CA GLY A 220 -12.09 -9.43 -8.60
C GLY A 220 -10.84 -9.78 -7.77
N ASP A 221 -9.71 -10.08 -8.38
CA ASP A 221 -8.40 -10.13 -7.70
C ASP A 221 -7.96 -8.71 -7.32
N LEU A 222 -7.54 -8.51 -6.06
CA LEU A 222 -7.19 -7.19 -5.53
C LEU A 222 -5.72 -6.82 -5.76
N GLY A 223 -4.92 -7.71 -6.32
CA GLY A 223 -3.50 -7.53 -6.54
C GLY A 223 -3.18 -6.32 -7.43
N VAL A 224 -2.12 -5.61 -7.07
CA VAL A 224 -1.63 -4.47 -7.85
C VAL A 224 -1.05 -4.92 -9.19
N ASP A 225 -0.44 -6.10 -9.22
CA ASP A 225 0.13 -6.76 -10.41
C ASP A 225 -0.92 -7.03 -11.49
N VAL A 226 -2.13 -7.45 -11.08
CA VAL A 226 -3.25 -7.66 -12.02
C VAL A 226 -3.67 -6.35 -12.68
N ARG A 227 -3.85 -5.30 -11.87
CA ARG A 227 -4.19 -3.97 -12.43
C ARG A 227 -3.08 -3.42 -13.32
N ALA A 228 -1.81 -3.67 -12.98
CA ALA A 228 -0.67 -3.29 -13.83
C ALA A 228 -0.67 -4.03 -15.18
N ALA A 229 -1.14 -5.28 -15.21
CA ALA A 229 -1.27 -6.05 -16.45
C ALA A 229 -2.49 -5.63 -17.31
N LEU A 230 -3.60 -5.24 -16.66
CA LEU A 230 -4.85 -4.87 -17.36
C LEU A 230 -4.86 -3.42 -17.86
N ASN A 231 -4.31 -2.47 -17.10
CA ASN A 231 -4.34 -1.05 -17.45
C ASN A 231 -3.79 -0.72 -18.86
N PRO A 232 -2.71 -1.34 -19.36
CA PRO A 232 -2.25 -1.11 -20.72
C PRO A 232 -3.26 -1.48 -21.80
N LEU A 233 -4.12 -2.48 -21.56
CA LEU A 233 -5.14 -2.95 -22.49
C LEU A 233 -6.28 -1.95 -22.71
N VAL A 234 -6.58 -1.16 -21.66
CA VAL A 234 -7.60 -0.11 -21.69
C VAL A 234 -7.02 1.30 -21.82
N ALA A 235 -5.69 1.39 -21.97
CA ALA A 235 -5.03 2.66 -22.20
C ALA A 235 -5.42 3.23 -23.57
N THR A 236 -5.78 4.52 -23.58
CA THR A 236 -6.21 5.19 -24.80
C THR A 236 -5.20 6.21 -25.28
N THR A 237 -5.12 6.37 -26.58
CA THR A 237 -4.39 7.44 -27.25
C THR A 237 -5.33 8.25 -28.10
N ARG A 238 -5.18 9.58 -28.07
CA ARG A 238 -5.99 10.48 -28.87
C ARG A 238 -5.56 10.41 -30.33
N ALA A 239 -6.51 10.23 -31.24
CA ALA A 239 -6.29 10.10 -32.66
C ALA A 239 -7.24 10.98 -33.47
N VAL A 240 -6.86 11.26 -34.71
CA VAL A 240 -7.65 12.02 -35.66
C VAL A 240 -7.57 11.33 -37.01
N ALA A 241 -8.69 11.31 -37.73
CA ALA A 241 -8.76 10.74 -39.10
C ALA A 241 -9.61 11.63 -39.99
N PRO A 242 -9.32 11.68 -41.31
CA PRO A 242 -10.18 12.31 -42.30
C PRO A 242 -11.47 11.48 -42.45
N GLY A 243 -12.61 12.10 -42.21
CA GLY A 243 -13.91 11.42 -42.24
C GLY A 243 -14.14 10.51 -41.02
N ALA A 244 -14.60 9.29 -41.22
CA ALA A 244 -14.81 8.32 -40.13
C ALA A 244 -13.49 7.69 -39.68
N PRO A 245 -13.42 7.20 -38.41
CA PRO A 245 -12.28 6.39 -37.95
C PRO A 245 -12.05 5.19 -38.91
N PRO A 246 -10.79 4.76 -39.13
CA PRO A 246 -10.48 3.62 -39.98
C PRO A 246 -11.19 2.33 -39.52
N GLU A 247 -11.62 1.49 -40.47
CA GLU A 247 -12.20 0.18 -40.16
C GLU A 247 -11.17 -0.72 -39.49
N GLY A 248 -11.60 -1.37 -38.39
CA GLY A 248 -10.74 -2.25 -37.59
C GLY A 248 -9.97 -1.56 -36.44
N GLU A 249 -10.05 -0.25 -36.31
CA GLU A 249 -9.51 0.40 -35.12
C GLU A 249 -10.42 0.18 -33.89
N ASN A 250 -9.82 -0.15 -32.78
CA ASN A 250 -10.52 -0.29 -31.50
C ASN A 250 -10.76 1.10 -30.87
N VAL A 251 -11.93 1.66 -31.14
CA VAL A 251 -12.32 3.03 -30.75
C VAL A 251 -12.98 3.02 -29.36
N ALA A 252 -12.37 3.68 -28.39
CA ALA A 252 -12.90 3.82 -27.04
C ALA A 252 -14.08 4.81 -26.99
N ARG A 253 -13.91 6.00 -27.56
CA ARG A 253 -14.95 7.02 -27.64
C ARG A 253 -14.69 7.99 -28.78
N ARG A 254 -15.76 8.52 -29.33
CA ARG A 254 -15.69 9.66 -30.25
C ARG A 254 -15.69 10.96 -29.48
N LEU A 255 -14.91 11.94 -29.95
CA LEU A 255 -14.76 13.25 -29.33
C LEU A 255 -15.35 14.31 -30.27
N THR A 256 -16.05 15.28 -29.66
CA THR A 256 -16.59 16.41 -30.41
C THR A 256 -15.72 17.64 -30.12
N PRO A 257 -15.15 18.31 -31.15
CA PRO A 257 -14.45 19.57 -30.96
C PRO A 257 -15.35 20.61 -30.29
N GLY A 258 -14.79 21.43 -29.38
CA GLY A 258 -15.54 22.41 -28.59
C GLY A 258 -16.23 21.89 -27.34
N SER A 259 -16.13 20.56 -27.06
CA SER A 259 -16.59 19.99 -25.79
C SER A 259 -15.55 20.14 -24.68
N ASP A 260 -15.97 19.92 -23.42
CA ASP A 260 -15.06 19.88 -22.26
C ASP A 260 -13.97 18.82 -22.41
N ALA A 261 -14.28 17.70 -23.11
CA ALA A 261 -13.34 16.63 -23.36
C ALA A 261 -12.32 16.95 -24.46
N LEU A 262 -12.65 17.83 -25.39
CA LEU A 262 -11.79 18.26 -26.51
C LEU A 262 -12.06 19.72 -26.91
N PRO A 263 -11.40 20.69 -26.27
CA PRO A 263 -11.48 22.09 -26.67
C PRO A 263 -11.03 22.28 -28.14
N GLU A 264 -11.67 23.20 -28.88
CA GLU A 264 -11.36 23.45 -30.30
C GLU A 264 -9.87 23.69 -30.57
N ALA A 265 -9.21 24.46 -29.70
CA ALA A 265 -7.79 24.75 -29.84
C ALA A 265 -6.92 23.50 -29.71
N GLU A 266 -7.35 22.51 -28.92
CA GLU A 266 -6.66 21.22 -28.77
C GLU A 266 -6.94 20.31 -29.97
N ALA A 267 -8.20 20.26 -30.40
CA ALA A 267 -8.59 19.51 -31.61
C ALA A 267 -7.79 19.99 -32.81
N TYR A 268 -7.68 21.29 -33.00
CA TYR A 268 -6.91 21.83 -34.12
C TYR A 268 -5.42 21.55 -34.02
N ARG A 269 -4.84 21.57 -32.81
CA ARG A 269 -3.44 21.17 -32.59
C ARG A 269 -3.18 19.71 -32.98
N LEU A 270 -4.14 18.81 -32.75
CA LEU A 270 -4.02 17.41 -33.18
C LEU A 270 -4.01 17.29 -34.69
N LEU A 271 -4.84 18.06 -35.43
CA LEU A 271 -4.81 18.08 -36.88
C LEU A 271 -3.45 18.56 -37.42
N VAL A 272 -2.91 19.62 -36.83
CA VAL A 272 -1.60 20.16 -37.21
C VAL A 272 -0.49 19.15 -36.94
N ALA A 273 -0.51 18.49 -35.76
CA ALA A 273 0.48 17.48 -35.42
C ALA A 273 0.41 16.25 -36.29
N ALA A 274 -0.78 15.90 -36.77
CA ALA A 274 -0.99 14.81 -37.76
C ALA A 274 -0.67 15.22 -39.22
N GLY A 275 -0.30 16.49 -39.47
CA GLY A 275 -0.06 16.99 -40.83
C GLY A 275 -1.32 17.17 -41.69
N LEU A 276 -2.50 17.15 -41.05
CA LEU A 276 -3.81 17.25 -41.73
C LEU A 276 -4.30 18.69 -41.85
N ALA A 277 -3.71 19.63 -41.12
CA ALA A 277 -4.04 21.04 -41.18
C ALA A 277 -2.78 21.93 -41.10
N ARG A 278 -2.89 23.14 -41.64
CA ARG A 278 -1.83 24.15 -41.52
C ARG A 278 -1.74 24.71 -40.11
N PRO A 279 -0.54 25.07 -39.60
CA PRO A 279 -0.40 25.68 -38.28
C PRO A 279 -1.12 27.03 -38.23
N ARG A 280 -1.78 27.31 -37.10
CA ARG A 280 -2.38 28.61 -36.78
C ARG A 280 -1.38 29.44 -35.97
N ILE A 281 -1.11 30.67 -36.49
CA ILE A 281 -0.24 31.60 -35.76
C ILE A 281 -1.00 32.22 -34.56
N SER A 282 -0.30 32.45 -33.46
CA SER A 282 -0.90 33.13 -32.33
C SER A 282 -1.18 34.60 -32.63
N PRO A 283 -2.21 35.26 -32.02
CA PRO A 283 -2.45 36.66 -32.18
C PRO A 283 -1.26 37.55 -31.79
N ALA A 284 -0.40 37.11 -30.87
CA ALA A 284 0.81 37.81 -30.49
C ALA A 284 1.88 37.73 -31.59
N ASP A 285 2.12 36.54 -32.11
CA ASP A 285 3.12 36.32 -33.15
C ASP A 285 2.68 36.97 -34.49
N LYS A 286 1.38 36.96 -34.79
CA LYS A 286 0.81 37.69 -35.93
C LYS A 286 1.09 39.21 -35.81
N ARG A 287 0.83 39.80 -34.65
CA ARG A 287 1.15 41.23 -34.39
C ARG A 287 2.62 41.51 -34.54
N ASN A 288 3.47 40.65 -34.00
CA ASN A 288 4.92 40.81 -34.08
C ASN A 288 5.39 40.74 -35.57
N ALA A 289 4.87 39.74 -36.30
CA ALA A 289 5.18 39.61 -37.72
C ALA A 289 4.74 40.84 -38.55
N LEU A 290 3.54 41.34 -38.30
CA LEU A 290 3.05 42.57 -38.95
C LEU A 290 3.91 43.77 -38.57
N ALA A 291 4.31 43.92 -37.28
CA ALA A 291 5.14 45.02 -36.81
C ALA A 291 6.55 44.99 -37.44
N THR A 292 7.09 43.83 -37.74
CA THR A 292 8.41 43.68 -38.35
C THR A 292 8.41 44.06 -39.81
N HIS A 293 7.25 44.02 -40.48
CA HIS A 293 7.13 44.29 -41.94
C HIS A 293 6.37 45.60 -42.22
N VAL A 294 6.52 46.60 -41.37
CA VAL A 294 5.94 47.93 -41.59
C VAL A 294 6.86 48.71 -42.56
N GLU A 295 6.33 49.06 -43.73
CA GLU A 295 7.02 49.88 -44.74
C GLU A 295 6.14 51.12 -45.08
N ASN A 296 6.72 52.29 -45.03
CA ASN A 296 6.05 53.55 -45.36
C ASN A 296 4.67 53.79 -44.69
N GLY A 297 4.50 53.31 -43.42
CA GLY A 297 3.24 53.48 -42.68
C GLY A 297 2.11 52.49 -43.06
N ALA A 298 2.44 51.45 -43.82
CA ALA A 298 1.56 50.38 -44.19
C ALA A 298 2.23 49.00 -44.06
N VAL A 299 1.43 47.91 -44.00
CA VAL A 299 1.90 46.53 -44.01
C VAL A 299 1.28 45.85 -45.20
N ALA A 300 2.10 45.41 -46.17
CA ALA A 300 1.66 44.79 -47.40
C ALA A 300 0.50 45.55 -48.12
N GLY A 301 0.57 46.88 -48.12
CA GLY A 301 -0.44 47.74 -48.72
C GLY A 301 -1.62 48.11 -47.84
N THR A 302 -1.72 47.58 -46.59
CA THR A 302 -2.77 47.94 -45.63
C THR A 302 -2.25 49.03 -44.69
N PRO A 303 -2.89 50.22 -44.61
CA PRO A 303 -2.46 51.29 -43.71
C PRO A 303 -2.50 50.86 -42.25
N LEU A 304 -1.54 51.32 -41.42
CA LEU A 304 -1.50 51.02 -39.97
C LEU A 304 -2.78 51.39 -39.26
N ALA A 305 -3.47 52.48 -39.68
CA ALA A 305 -4.74 52.92 -39.09
C ALA A 305 -5.88 51.89 -39.25
N GLU A 306 -5.81 51.04 -40.26
CA GLU A 306 -6.81 50.02 -40.54
C GLU A 306 -6.52 48.69 -39.79
N LEU A 307 -5.32 48.48 -39.25
CA LEU A 307 -4.91 47.26 -38.51
C LEU A 307 -5.45 47.17 -37.07
N ASN A 308 -6.56 47.89 -36.81
CA ASN A 308 -7.22 47.89 -35.50
C ASN A 308 -8.19 46.70 -35.33
N SER A 309 -8.64 46.06 -36.41
CA SER A 309 -9.47 44.84 -36.37
C SER A 309 -8.66 43.58 -36.69
N ASP A 310 -9.16 42.42 -36.24
CA ASP A 310 -8.50 41.15 -36.48
C ASP A 310 -8.59 40.76 -37.98
N GLU A 311 -9.71 41.09 -38.66
CA GLU A 311 -9.88 40.82 -40.11
C GLU A 311 -8.87 41.61 -40.97
N ALA A 312 -8.60 42.87 -40.57
CA ALA A 312 -7.57 43.65 -41.28
C ALA A 312 -6.16 43.10 -41.06
N ARG A 313 -5.85 42.68 -39.86
CA ARG A 313 -4.58 42.00 -39.53
C ARG A 313 -4.44 40.69 -40.29
N ASP A 314 -5.51 39.90 -40.44
CA ASP A 314 -5.52 38.64 -41.15
C ASP A 314 -5.29 38.86 -42.63
N ARG A 315 -5.92 39.86 -43.24
CA ARG A 315 -5.68 40.24 -44.66
C ARG A 315 -4.23 40.70 -44.90
N ALA A 316 -3.72 41.55 -44.03
CA ALA A 316 -2.34 42.04 -44.13
C ALA A 316 -1.33 40.88 -43.97
N TYR A 317 -1.57 39.97 -43.01
CA TYR A 317 -0.72 38.79 -42.81
C TYR A 317 -0.79 37.85 -44.03
N ALA A 318 -1.97 37.59 -44.57
CA ALA A 318 -2.14 36.79 -45.79
C ALA A 318 -1.42 37.40 -46.98
N ALA A 319 -1.43 38.72 -47.13
CA ALA A 319 -0.67 39.41 -48.19
C ALA A 319 0.83 39.30 -48.02
N LEU A 320 1.37 39.32 -46.78
CA LEU A 320 2.79 39.01 -46.50
C LEU A 320 3.12 37.55 -46.78
N ALA A 321 2.24 36.63 -46.44
CA ALA A 321 2.43 35.21 -46.74
C ALA A 321 2.41 34.92 -48.23
N ALA A 322 1.56 35.60 -49.03
CA ALA A 322 1.55 35.52 -50.49
C ALA A 322 2.86 36.03 -51.13
N GLN A 323 3.52 36.98 -50.46
CA GLN A 323 4.83 37.48 -50.87
C GLN A 323 6.01 36.60 -50.38
N GLY A 324 5.74 35.54 -49.62
CA GLY A 324 6.75 34.63 -49.08
C GLY A 324 7.56 35.22 -47.92
N LEU A 325 7.11 36.36 -47.30
CA LEU A 325 7.80 37.03 -46.22
C LEU A 325 7.50 36.44 -44.86
N VAL A 326 6.36 35.78 -44.70
CA VAL A 326 5.93 35.07 -43.47
C VAL A 326 5.35 33.70 -43.85
N PRO A 327 5.37 32.72 -42.95
CA PRO A 327 4.74 31.42 -43.20
C PRO A 327 3.22 31.54 -43.37
N PRO A 328 2.59 30.78 -44.25
CA PRO A 328 1.13 30.78 -44.38
C PRO A 328 0.47 30.24 -43.10
N THR A 329 -0.58 30.92 -42.65
CA THR A 329 -1.38 30.51 -41.51
C THR A 329 -2.80 30.15 -41.92
N ALA A 330 -3.46 29.27 -41.14
CA ALA A 330 -4.85 28.93 -41.36
C ALA A 330 -5.77 30.08 -40.97
N THR A 331 -6.79 30.35 -41.80
CA THR A 331 -7.90 31.26 -41.46
C THR A 331 -8.89 30.61 -40.49
N ALA A 332 -9.79 31.42 -39.88
CA ALA A 332 -10.82 30.88 -39.02
C ALA A 332 -11.77 29.89 -39.76
N GLU A 333 -12.10 30.22 -41.00
CA GLU A 333 -12.94 29.37 -41.88
C GLU A 333 -12.25 28.03 -42.21
N GLU A 334 -10.96 28.08 -42.54
CA GLU A 334 -10.16 26.86 -42.77
C GLU A 334 -10.04 26.01 -41.49
N VAL A 335 -9.92 26.63 -40.33
CA VAL A 335 -9.90 25.92 -39.05
C VAL A 335 -11.22 25.19 -38.82
N GLN A 336 -12.37 25.89 -38.97
CA GLN A 336 -13.68 25.27 -38.81
C GLN A 336 -13.93 24.17 -39.83
N ALA A 337 -13.64 24.42 -41.08
CA ALA A 337 -13.76 23.40 -42.15
C ALA A 337 -12.90 22.18 -41.89
N ALA A 338 -11.69 22.36 -41.35
CA ALA A 338 -10.81 21.26 -40.99
C ALA A 338 -11.35 20.48 -39.78
N LEU A 339 -11.90 21.16 -38.74
CA LEU A 339 -12.53 20.50 -37.64
C LEU A 339 -13.77 19.69 -38.02
N ASP A 340 -14.59 20.22 -38.96
CA ASP A 340 -15.82 19.56 -39.41
C ASP A 340 -15.54 18.37 -40.37
N ALA A 341 -14.43 18.40 -41.09
CA ALA A 341 -14.04 17.38 -42.03
C ALA A 341 -13.34 16.14 -41.42
N HIS A 342 -12.96 16.24 -40.14
CA HIS A 342 -12.20 15.19 -39.45
C HIS A 342 -12.92 14.64 -38.26
N SER A 343 -12.71 13.35 -37.96
CA SER A 343 -13.16 12.71 -36.73
C SER A 343 -12.06 12.67 -35.71
N PHE A 344 -12.43 13.00 -34.49
CA PHE A 344 -11.56 12.92 -33.31
C PHE A 344 -12.04 11.78 -32.41
N TYR A 345 -11.14 10.95 -31.96
CA TYR A 345 -11.50 9.81 -31.12
C TYR A 345 -10.32 9.39 -30.24
N ASP A 346 -10.65 8.79 -29.12
CA ASP A 346 -9.68 8.06 -28.33
C ASP A 346 -9.72 6.60 -28.79
N ARG A 347 -8.56 6.04 -29.13
CA ARG A 347 -8.40 4.63 -29.51
C ARG A 347 -7.66 3.88 -28.41
N TYR A 348 -8.03 2.66 -28.19
CA TYR A 348 -7.29 1.79 -27.29
C TYR A 348 -5.92 1.42 -27.89
N ALA A 349 -4.93 1.19 -26.98
CA ALA A 349 -3.63 0.66 -27.38
C ALA A 349 -3.74 -0.81 -27.82
N GLU A 350 -4.70 -1.55 -27.25
CA GLU A 350 -5.04 -2.91 -27.58
C GLU A 350 -5.87 -2.95 -28.87
N PRO A 351 -5.45 -3.68 -29.91
CA PRO A 351 -6.19 -3.73 -31.18
C PRO A 351 -7.46 -4.55 -31.12
N ASP A 352 -7.56 -5.57 -30.24
CA ASP A 352 -8.71 -6.47 -30.18
C ASP A 352 -9.80 -5.93 -29.21
N PRO A 353 -11.00 -5.59 -29.75
CA PRO A 353 -12.09 -5.08 -28.91
C PRO A 353 -12.59 -6.07 -27.86
N SER A 354 -12.49 -7.38 -28.11
CA SER A 354 -12.95 -8.39 -27.18
C SER A 354 -12.04 -8.51 -25.95
N VAL A 355 -10.72 -8.37 -26.16
CA VAL A 355 -9.73 -8.32 -25.09
C VAL A 355 -9.90 -7.06 -24.24
N THR A 356 -10.14 -5.91 -24.90
CA THR A 356 -10.40 -4.65 -24.22
C THR A 356 -11.67 -4.73 -23.36
N ALA A 357 -12.77 -5.26 -23.91
CA ALA A 357 -14.02 -5.41 -23.18
C ALA A 357 -13.84 -6.31 -21.94
N ALA A 358 -13.17 -7.45 -22.08
CA ALA A 358 -12.86 -8.32 -20.95
C ALA A 358 -12.00 -7.63 -19.90
N ALA A 359 -11.03 -6.79 -20.32
CA ALA A 359 -10.19 -6.04 -19.39
C ALA A 359 -10.97 -4.93 -18.67
N GLU A 360 -11.90 -4.24 -19.32
CA GLU A 360 -12.80 -3.26 -18.70
C GLU A 360 -13.71 -3.92 -17.67
N ASP A 361 -14.38 -5.02 -18.04
CA ASP A 361 -15.25 -5.77 -17.12
C ASP A 361 -14.47 -6.26 -15.88
N ALA A 362 -13.26 -6.77 -16.08
CA ALA A 362 -12.40 -7.21 -14.98
C ALA A 362 -11.96 -6.04 -14.08
N LEU A 363 -11.57 -4.90 -14.67
CA LEU A 363 -11.19 -3.69 -13.92
C LEU A 363 -12.37 -3.11 -13.14
N ASP A 364 -13.58 -3.12 -13.71
CA ASP A 364 -14.80 -2.66 -13.03
C ASP A 364 -15.15 -3.58 -11.85
N ALA A 365 -15.04 -4.90 -12.03
CA ALA A 365 -15.21 -5.85 -10.94
C ALA A 365 -14.17 -5.67 -9.83
N ILE A 366 -12.92 -5.43 -10.21
CA ILE A 366 -11.83 -5.11 -9.26
C ILE A 366 -12.11 -3.79 -8.55
N ALA A 367 -12.49 -2.72 -9.27
CA ALA A 367 -12.79 -1.42 -8.71
C ALA A 367 -13.93 -1.47 -7.69
N PHE A 368 -15.01 -2.19 -8.02
CA PHE A 368 -16.11 -2.43 -7.08
C PHE A 368 -15.63 -3.14 -5.82
N LYS A 369 -14.88 -4.24 -5.97
CA LYS A 369 -14.36 -5.01 -4.84
C LYS A 369 -13.35 -4.22 -4.01
N VAL A 370 -12.48 -3.42 -4.66
CA VAL A 370 -11.58 -2.47 -3.98
C VAL A 370 -12.38 -1.46 -3.18
N GLY A 371 -13.43 -0.87 -3.76
CA GLY A 371 -14.31 0.07 -3.06
C GLY A 371 -14.98 -0.51 -1.82
N VAL A 372 -15.50 -1.75 -1.90
CA VAL A 372 -16.06 -2.47 -0.76
C VAL A 372 -15.01 -2.73 0.32
N ASN A 373 -13.81 -3.17 -0.07
CA ASN A 373 -12.73 -3.41 0.88
C ASN A 373 -12.20 -2.10 1.51
N GLN A 374 -12.11 -1.02 0.74
CA GLN A 374 -11.76 0.31 1.28
C GLN A 374 -12.81 0.81 2.29
N ALA A 375 -14.11 0.58 2.02
CA ALA A 375 -15.17 0.91 2.97
C ALA A 375 -15.05 0.06 4.26
N ALA A 376 -14.68 -1.21 4.15
CA ALA A 376 -14.41 -2.09 5.29
C ALA A 376 -13.19 -1.62 6.09
N ASP A 377 -12.08 -1.30 5.42
CA ASP A 377 -10.86 -0.77 6.05
C ASP A 377 -11.13 0.55 6.77
N LEU A 378 -11.82 1.48 6.11
CA LEU A 378 -12.26 2.74 6.72
C LEU A 378 -13.15 2.51 7.95
N SER A 379 -14.04 1.51 7.90
CA SER A 379 -14.91 1.15 9.04
C SER A 379 -14.12 0.58 10.20
N LEU A 380 -13.11 -0.25 9.95
CA LEU A 380 -12.19 -0.78 10.96
C LEU A 380 -11.35 0.34 11.59
N ASP A 381 -10.87 1.28 10.78
CA ASP A 381 -10.15 2.47 11.23
C ASP A 381 -11.05 3.37 12.11
N ALA A 382 -12.27 3.59 11.68
CA ALA A 382 -13.26 4.37 12.43
C ALA A 382 -13.61 3.71 13.77
N LEU A 383 -13.78 2.38 13.79
CA LEU A 383 -14.06 1.62 15.01
C LEU A 383 -12.87 1.63 15.96
N SER A 384 -11.64 1.55 15.43
CA SER A 384 -10.41 1.71 16.21
C SER A 384 -10.34 3.07 16.88
N LEU A 385 -10.57 4.15 16.13
CA LEU A 385 -10.59 5.52 16.66
C LEU A 385 -11.70 5.71 17.69
N ALA A 386 -12.89 5.15 17.42
CA ALA A 386 -14.01 5.15 18.35
C ALA A 386 -13.64 4.47 19.69
N SER A 387 -12.85 3.41 19.64
CA SER A 387 -12.38 2.69 20.84
C SER A 387 -11.44 3.55 21.70
N ILE A 388 -10.56 4.32 21.05
CA ILE A 388 -9.66 5.27 21.70
C ILE A 388 -10.49 6.37 22.39
N TYR A 389 -11.44 6.96 21.67
CA TYR A 389 -12.31 8.00 22.20
C TYR A 389 -13.22 7.49 23.31
N PHE A 390 -13.75 6.29 23.18
CA PHE A 390 -14.55 5.66 24.23
C PHE A 390 -13.71 5.45 25.51
N LEU A 391 -12.51 4.91 25.38
CA LEU A 391 -11.62 4.64 26.51
C LEU A 391 -11.20 5.94 27.20
N ALA A 392 -10.90 6.98 26.44
CA ALA A 392 -10.58 8.31 26.95
C ALA A 392 -11.79 8.98 27.63
N ALA A 393 -12.99 8.80 27.07
CA ALA A 393 -14.20 9.50 27.49
C ALA A 393 -14.97 8.81 28.63
N ILE A 394 -14.83 7.49 28.80
CA ILE A 394 -15.62 6.72 29.79
C ILE A 394 -15.39 7.22 31.22
N GLY A 395 -14.16 7.56 31.59
CA GLY A 395 -13.83 8.13 32.87
C GLY A 395 -14.52 9.48 33.11
N LEU A 396 -14.55 10.34 32.10
CA LEU A 396 -15.23 11.62 32.13
C LEU A 396 -16.76 11.42 32.20
N ALA A 397 -17.31 10.48 31.45
CA ALA A 397 -18.74 10.16 31.48
C ALA A 397 -19.22 9.74 32.86
N ILE A 398 -18.37 9.00 33.59
CA ILE A 398 -18.67 8.58 34.97
C ILE A 398 -18.65 9.77 35.93
N THR A 399 -17.59 10.56 35.93
CA THR A 399 -17.44 11.69 36.85
C THR A 399 -18.51 12.75 36.61
N PHE A 400 -18.74 13.10 35.33
CA PHE A 400 -19.77 14.08 34.98
C PHE A 400 -21.19 13.54 35.25
N GLY A 401 -21.45 12.27 34.92
CA GLY A 401 -22.77 11.68 35.08
C GLY A 401 -23.18 11.42 36.54
N VAL A 402 -22.24 11.20 37.46
CA VAL A 402 -22.51 10.94 38.86
C VAL A 402 -22.51 12.21 39.73
N MET A 403 -21.52 13.07 39.49
CA MET A 403 -21.25 14.23 40.33
C MET A 403 -21.74 15.55 39.71
N GLY A 404 -22.06 15.59 38.41
CA GLY A 404 -22.41 16.82 37.71
C GLY A 404 -21.23 17.79 37.57
N VAL A 405 -20.00 17.34 37.76
CA VAL A 405 -18.80 18.17 37.78
C VAL A 405 -18.10 18.06 36.42
N ILE A 406 -17.88 19.22 35.79
CA ILE A 406 -17.08 19.32 34.58
C ILE A 406 -15.60 19.36 34.97
N ASN A 407 -14.86 18.32 34.61
CA ASN A 407 -13.43 18.20 34.94
C ASN A 407 -12.57 18.47 33.69
N MET A 408 -12.03 19.70 33.56
CA MET A 408 -11.13 20.04 32.49
C MET A 408 -9.73 19.42 32.60
N ALA A 409 -9.33 18.98 33.82
CA ALA A 409 -8.07 18.28 34.04
C ALA A 409 -8.15 16.77 33.73
N HIS A 410 -9.27 16.27 33.20
CA HIS A 410 -9.40 14.86 32.88
C HIS A 410 -8.36 14.40 31.83
N GLY A 411 -8.06 15.25 30.86
CA GLY A 411 -6.99 14.98 29.88
C GLY A 411 -5.63 14.77 30.54
N GLU A 412 -5.35 15.47 31.63
CA GLU A 412 -4.05 15.36 32.31
C GLU A 412 -3.87 14.01 33.01
N PHE A 413 -4.96 13.33 33.39
CA PHE A 413 -4.87 11.96 33.86
C PHE A 413 -4.52 11.00 32.74
N ILE A 414 -4.96 11.27 31.49
CA ILE A 414 -4.51 10.53 30.30
C ILE A 414 -3.00 10.74 30.12
N MET A 415 -2.54 12.00 30.14
CA MET A 415 -1.12 12.34 30.05
C MET A 415 -0.29 11.66 31.17
N MET A 416 -0.74 11.75 32.42
CA MET A 416 -0.06 11.11 33.55
C MET A 416 0.06 9.59 33.38
N GLY A 417 -1.01 8.95 32.89
CA GLY A 417 -0.99 7.52 32.57
C GLY A 417 0.05 7.17 31.50
N ALA A 418 0.12 7.95 30.42
CA ALA A 418 1.11 7.77 29.35
C ALA A 418 2.54 7.93 29.88
N TYR A 419 2.80 8.97 30.68
CA TYR A 419 4.12 9.14 31.32
C TYR A 419 4.44 8.04 32.35
N THR A 420 3.44 7.52 33.07
CA THR A 420 3.65 6.35 33.94
C THR A 420 4.11 5.15 33.11
N GLY A 421 3.49 4.90 31.94
CA GLY A 421 3.95 3.87 31.01
C GLY A 421 5.39 4.10 30.55
N TYR A 422 5.73 5.33 30.19
CA TYR A 422 7.09 5.70 29.80
C TYR A 422 8.11 5.44 30.93
N VAL A 423 7.82 5.86 32.16
CA VAL A 423 8.72 5.66 33.32
C VAL A 423 8.90 4.16 33.60
N VAL A 424 7.83 3.37 33.51
CA VAL A 424 7.92 1.91 33.70
C VAL A 424 8.85 1.29 32.65
N GLN A 425 8.80 1.74 31.41
CA GLN A 425 9.71 1.24 30.35
C GLN A 425 11.17 1.62 30.55
N GLN A 426 11.46 2.71 31.26
CA GLN A 426 12.83 3.07 31.63
C GLN A 426 13.43 2.12 32.70
N ILE A 427 12.57 1.50 33.50
CA ILE A 427 12.97 0.63 34.62
C ILE A 427 12.91 -0.85 34.20
N VAL A 428 11.92 -1.23 33.39
CA VAL A 428 11.66 -2.62 32.98
C VAL A 428 12.04 -2.79 31.51
N PRO A 429 13.17 -3.43 31.18
CA PRO A 429 13.65 -3.55 29.79
C PRO A 429 12.76 -4.41 28.87
N ASN A 430 12.00 -5.34 29.45
CA ASN A 430 11.09 -6.20 28.68
C ASN A 430 9.77 -5.46 28.43
N TYR A 431 9.53 -5.06 27.17
CA TYR A 431 8.36 -4.28 26.79
C TYR A 431 7.02 -4.96 27.07
N THR A 432 6.92 -6.28 26.98
CA THR A 432 5.70 -7.01 27.35
C THR A 432 5.41 -6.90 28.83
N VAL A 433 6.43 -7.14 29.66
CA VAL A 433 6.31 -7.03 31.11
C VAL A 433 6.06 -5.59 31.52
N SER A 434 6.71 -4.63 30.86
CA SER A 434 6.52 -3.21 31.15
C SER A 434 5.08 -2.76 30.94
N ILE A 435 4.40 -3.19 29.88
CA ILE A 435 3.00 -2.85 29.63
C ILE A 435 2.08 -3.50 30.65
N LEU A 436 2.31 -4.77 30.99
CA LEU A 436 1.53 -5.46 32.02
C LEU A 436 1.63 -4.80 33.39
N ILE A 437 2.77 -4.20 33.73
CA ILE A 437 2.97 -3.42 34.96
C ILE A 437 2.42 -1.99 34.77
N ALA A 438 2.63 -1.38 33.63
CA ALA A 438 2.24 0.01 33.36
C ALA A 438 0.72 0.22 33.47
N LEU A 439 -0.10 -0.71 32.99
CA LEU A 439 -1.56 -0.58 33.04
C LEU A 439 -2.10 -0.48 34.48
N PRO A 440 -1.83 -1.41 35.41
CA PRO A 440 -2.30 -1.29 36.77
C PRO A 440 -1.62 -0.15 37.54
N LEU A 441 -0.36 0.15 37.27
CA LEU A 441 0.35 1.24 37.91
C LEU A 441 -0.19 2.61 37.44
N ALA A 442 -0.45 2.80 36.15
CA ALA A 442 -1.08 4.00 35.65
C ALA A 442 -2.46 4.20 36.25
N PHE A 443 -3.27 3.13 36.35
CA PHE A 443 -4.54 3.19 37.06
C PHE A 443 -4.35 3.65 38.51
N ALA A 444 -3.43 3.05 39.25
CA ALA A 444 -3.21 3.37 40.68
C ALA A 444 -2.71 4.81 40.88
N VAL A 445 -1.75 5.26 40.07
CA VAL A 445 -1.19 6.62 40.13
C VAL A 445 -2.26 7.66 39.85
N THR A 446 -2.98 7.49 38.74
CA THR A 446 -4.01 8.46 38.33
C THR A 446 -5.27 8.39 39.20
N PHE A 447 -5.62 7.20 39.70
CA PHE A 447 -6.65 7.06 40.72
C PHE A 447 -6.29 7.85 41.98
N ALA A 448 -5.07 7.69 42.50
CA ALA A 448 -4.59 8.41 43.67
C ALA A 448 -4.56 9.93 43.44
N ALA A 449 -4.09 10.37 42.25
CA ALA A 449 -4.11 11.77 41.89
C ALA A 449 -5.54 12.33 41.76
N GLY A 450 -6.47 11.54 41.18
CA GLY A 450 -7.89 11.89 41.16
C GLY A 450 -8.51 12.01 42.55
N VAL A 451 -8.25 11.06 43.43
CA VAL A 451 -8.68 11.12 44.86
C VAL A 451 -8.11 12.36 45.54
N ALA A 452 -6.84 12.68 45.34
CA ALA A 452 -6.19 13.86 45.88
C ALA A 452 -6.86 15.15 45.37
N MET A 453 -7.09 15.23 44.05
CA MET A 453 -7.76 16.39 43.43
C MET A 453 -9.19 16.57 43.96
N GLU A 454 -9.95 15.50 44.10
CA GLU A 454 -11.29 15.54 44.65
C GLU A 454 -11.26 16.05 46.11
N ARG A 455 -10.39 15.50 46.95
CA ARG A 455 -10.29 15.85 48.38
C ARG A 455 -9.81 17.27 48.62
N LEU A 456 -8.84 17.74 47.84
CA LEU A 456 -8.19 19.03 48.07
C LEU A 456 -8.94 20.19 47.42
N VAL A 457 -9.62 19.95 46.28
CA VAL A 457 -10.20 21.03 45.45
C VAL A 457 -11.68 20.80 45.16
N ILE A 458 -12.07 19.70 44.50
CA ILE A 458 -13.42 19.54 43.93
C ILE A 458 -14.48 19.48 45.05
N ARG A 459 -14.18 18.85 46.16
CA ARG A 459 -15.09 18.72 47.29
C ARG A 459 -15.68 20.03 47.77
N TRP A 460 -14.92 21.12 47.73
CA TRP A 460 -15.34 22.45 48.16
C TRP A 460 -16.17 23.20 47.11
N LEU A 461 -16.24 22.68 45.89
CA LEU A 461 -16.80 23.33 44.72
C LEU A 461 -18.02 22.60 44.14
N TYR A 462 -18.55 21.54 44.78
CA TYR A 462 -19.66 20.74 44.22
C TYR A 462 -20.90 21.51 43.78
N ASN A 463 -21.24 22.58 44.46
CA ASN A 463 -22.42 23.40 44.16
C ASN A 463 -22.09 24.63 43.30
N ARG A 464 -20.87 24.68 42.71
CA ARG A 464 -20.33 25.82 41.98
C ARG A 464 -19.67 25.39 40.67
N PRO A 465 -20.48 25.05 39.65
CA PRO A 465 -19.97 24.44 38.45
C PRO A 465 -18.98 25.31 37.64
N LEU A 466 -19.18 26.64 37.63
CA LEU A 466 -18.25 27.56 36.92
C LEU A 466 -16.90 27.65 37.64
N GLU A 467 -16.90 27.74 38.96
CA GLU A 467 -15.66 27.77 39.75
C GLU A 467 -14.93 26.43 39.68
N THR A 468 -15.66 25.31 39.63
CA THR A 468 -15.07 23.98 39.44
C THR A 468 -14.39 23.87 38.05
N LEU A 469 -15.04 24.37 37.03
CA LEU A 469 -14.48 24.38 35.68
C LEU A 469 -13.17 25.19 35.65
N LEU A 470 -13.19 26.42 36.22
CA LEU A 470 -12.01 27.29 36.30
C LEU A 470 -10.88 26.67 37.14
N ALA A 471 -11.19 26.09 38.28
CA ALA A 471 -10.20 25.44 39.14
C ALA A 471 -9.56 24.24 38.45
N THR A 472 -10.35 23.37 37.80
CA THR A 472 -9.84 22.22 37.07
C THR A 472 -9.02 22.61 35.86
N PHE A 473 -9.37 23.69 35.16
CA PHE A 473 -8.57 24.25 34.07
C PHE A 473 -7.21 24.77 34.58
N GLY A 474 -7.20 25.50 35.72
CA GLY A 474 -5.95 25.93 36.34
C GLY A 474 -5.05 24.75 36.76
N ILE A 475 -5.65 23.67 37.30
CA ILE A 475 -4.91 22.44 37.64
C ILE A 475 -4.36 21.75 36.38
N SER A 476 -5.14 21.75 35.30
CA SER A 476 -4.67 21.20 34.00
C SER A 476 -3.39 21.91 33.55
N ILE A 477 -3.37 23.22 33.54
CA ILE A 477 -2.16 23.99 33.17
C ILE A 477 -1.01 23.68 34.10
N ALA A 478 -1.27 23.61 35.43
CA ALA A 478 -0.23 23.33 36.41
C ALA A 478 0.39 21.93 36.23
N LEU A 479 -0.45 20.91 35.95
CA LEU A 479 0.03 19.54 35.68
C LEU A 479 0.81 19.44 34.37
N GLN A 480 0.42 20.17 33.33
CA GLN A 480 1.19 20.25 32.10
C GLN A 480 2.57 20.88 32.32
N GLN A 481 2.62 22.00 33.05
CA GLN A 481 3.89 22.64 33.35
C GLN A 481 4.78 21.75 34.23
N LEU A 482 4.17 21.03 35.18
CA LEU A 482 4.89 20.04 35.99
C LEU A 482 5.48 18.92 35.08
N ALA A 483 4.68 18.39 34.15
CA ALA A 483 5.15 17.38 33.20
C ALA A 483 6.30 17.92 32.31
N LYS A 484 6.20 19.16 31.81
CA LYS A 484 7.26 19.83 31.04
C LYS A 484 8.55 19.98 31.86
N ASN A 485 8.45 20.30 33.14
CA ASN A 485 9.60 20.42 34.05
C ASN A 485 10.27 19.07 34.34
N ILE A 486 9.51 17.99 34.48
CA ILE A 486 10.02 16.66 34.83
C ILE A 486 10.56 15.93 33.59
N PHE A 487 9.78 15.91 32.51
CA PHE A 487 10.05 15.10 31.31
C PHE A 487 10.60 15.88 30.12
N GLY A 488 10.57 17.22 30.22
CA GLY A 488 10.93 18.11 29.12
C GLY A 488 9.78 18.33 28.13
N THR A 489 10.05 19.13 27.09
CA THR A 489 9.07 19.48 26.03
C THR A 489 9.10 18.53 24.85
N GLN A 490 10.06 17.62 24.82
CA GLN A 490 10.21 16.67 23.69
C GLN A 490 9.26 15.50 23.83
N ALA A 491 8.71 15.05 22.70
CA ALA A 491 7.90 13.85 22.62
C ALA A 491 8.71 12.61 23.05
N ARG A 492 8.15 11.78 23.92
CA ARG A 492 8.77 10.55 24.39
C ARG A 492 8.08 9.36 23.74
N PRO A 493 8.83 8.42 23.13
CA PRO A 493 8.24 7.21 22.58
C PRO A 493 7.85 6.24 23.70
N LEU A 494 6.70 5.61 23.57
CA LEU A 494 6.35 4.39 24.28
C LEU A 494 6.45 3.23 23.29
N THR A 495 7.42 2.33 23.50
CA THR A 495 7.74 1.28 22.54
C THR A 495 6.80 0.08 22.71
N SER A 496 6.24 -0.40 21.62
CA SER A 496 5.43 -1.61 21.60
C SER A 496 6.29 -2.88 21.65
N PRO A 497 5.82 -3.97 22.27
CA PRO A 497 6.46 -5.27 22.15
C PRO A 497 6.35 -5.82 20.73
N SER A 498 7.27 -6.70 20.34
CA SER A 498 7.33 -7.28 18.99
C SER A 498 6.05 -8.02 18.56
N TRP A 499 5.29 -8.59 19.50
CA TRP A 499 4.01 -9.24 19.19
C TRP A 499 2.86 -8.26 18.91
N LEU A 500 3.02 -6.98 19.27
CA LEU A 500 2.09 -5.89 18.96
C LEU A 500 2.52 -5.11 17.71
N ASP A 501 3.74 -5.33 17.23
CA ASP A 501 4.24 -4.71 16.01
C ASP A 501 3.67 -5.40 14.77
N GLY A 502 3.38 -4.61 13.74
CA GLY A 502 2.80 -5.11 12.51
C GLY A 502 1.28 -4.96 12.43
N ALA A 503 0.70 -5.62 11.45
CA ALA A 503 -0.72 -5.56 11.14
C ALA A 503 -1.27 -6.94 10.73
N LEU A 504 -2.52 -7.19 11.07
CA LEU A 504 -3.31 -8.28 10.53
C LEU A 504 -3.76 -7.89 9.13
N GLN A 505 -3.15 -8.49 8.12
CA GLN A 505 -3.55 -8.33 6.73
C GLN A 505 -4.65 -9.34 6.40
N LEU A 506 -5.84 -8.85 6.08
CA LEU A 506 -6.96 -9.67 5.63
C LEU A 506 -6.90 -9.88 4.11
N ASN A 507 -6.43 -8.88 3.39
CA ASN A 507 -6.16 -8.91 1.95
C ASN A 507 -5.24 -7.72 1.59
N ASP A 508 -4.95 -7.52 0.30
CA ASP A 508 -4.06 -6.46 -0.19
C ASP A 508 -4.58 -5.03 0.04
N VAL A 509 -5.84 -4.86 0.44
CA VAL A 509 -6.48 -3.55 0.68
C VAL A 509 -6.76 -3.32 2.16
N VAL A 510 -7.18 -4.37 2.90
CA VAL A 510 -7.63 -4.27 4.29
C VAL A 510 -6.54 -4.76 5.23
N SER A 511 -6.04 -3.85 6.06
CA SER A 511 -5.07 -4.17 7.10
C SER A 511 -5.35 -3.41 8.39
N ILE A 512 -5.26 -4.10 9.53
CA ILE A 512 -5.46 -3.49 10.84
C ILE A 512 -4.25 -3.74 11.74
N SER A 513 -3.68 -2.69 12.31
CA SER A 513 -2.56 -2.79 13.24
C SER A 513 -2.93 -3.57 14.51
N TYR A 514 -2.05 -4.46 14.98
CA TYR A 514 -2.26 -5.21 16.23
C TYR A 514 -2.45 -4.30 17.44
N ILE A 515 -1.78 -3.15 17.49
CA ILE A 515 -1.98 -2.13 18.54
C ILE A 515 -3.44 -1.66 18.57
N ARG A 516 -4.05 -1.39 17.42
CA ARG A 516 -5.45 -0.95 17.32
C ARG A 516 -6.42 -2.04 17.77
N ILE A 517 -6.14 -3.30 17.41
CA ILE A 517 -6.93 -4.45 17.89
C ILE A 517 -6.82 -4.56 19.42
N ALA A 518 -5.61 -4.41 19.98
CA ALA A 518 -5.39 -4.45 21.42
C ALA A 518 -6.15 -3.33 22.16
N ILE A 519 -6.15 -2.11 21.62
CA ILE A 519 -6.92 -0.98 22.19
C ILE A 519 -8.44 -1.26 22.14
N PHE A 520 -8.93 -1.81 21.04
CA PHE A 520 -10.34 -2.20 20.91
C PHE A 520 -10.73 -3.25 21.95
N VAL A 521 -9.92 -4.30 22.10
CA VAL A 521 -10.13 -5.34 23.12
C VAL A 521 -10.07 -4.75 24.53
N LEU A 522 -9.12 -3.85 24.79
CA LEU A 522 -9.00 -3.14 26.07
C LEU A 522 -10.24 -2.29 26.34
N ALA A 523 -10.77 -1.57 25.35
CA ALA A 523 -11.99 -0.79 25.48
C ALA A 523 -13.20 -1.66 25.83
N LEU A 524 -13.35 -2.83 25.16
CA LEU A 524 -14.40 -3.79 25.48
C LEU A 524 -14.25 -4.37 26.90
N LEU A 525 -13.01 -4.66 27.32
CA LEU A 525 -12.72 -5.16 28.66
C LEU A 525 -13.11 -4.13 29.72
N PHE A 526 -12.75 -2.86 29.52
CA PHE A 526 -13.13 -1.79 30.44
C PHE A 526 -14.64 -1.52 30.43
N LEU A 527 -15.29 -1.60 29.27
CA LEU A 527 -16.76 -1.54 29.20
C LEU A 527 -17.40 -2.67 30.03
N ALA A 528 -16.94 -3.91 29.82
CA ALA A 528 -17.45 -5.07 30.56
C ALA A 528 -17.18 -4.95 32.08
N LEU A 529 -15.97 -4.56 32.47
CA LEU A 529 -15.58 -4.33 33.85
C LEU A 529 -16.45 -3.24 34.51
N PHE A 530 -16.64 -2.13 33.80
CA PHE A 530 -17.44 -1.04 34.33
C PHE A 530 -18.92 -1.42 34.48
N VAL A 531 -19.51 -2.08 33.44
CA VAL A 531 -20.88 -2.60 33.51
C VAL A 531 -21.03 -3.61 34.68
N PHE A 532 -20.02 -4.45 34.89
CA PHE A 532 -19.98 -5.38 36.03
C PHE A 532 -19.97 -4.64 37.33
N ILE A 533 -19.07 -3.65 37.52
CA ILE A 533 -19.01 -2.83 38.77
C ILE A 533 -20.36 -2.16 39.04
N MET A 534 -20.94 -1.50 38.02
CA MET A 534 -22.17 -0.75 38.15
C MET A 534 -23.42 -1.63 38.41
N ARG A 535 -23.46 -2.86 37.85
CA ARG A 535 -24.64 -3.72 37.94
C ARG A 535 -24.57 -4.78 39.07
N ARG A 536 -23.35 -5.22 39.42
CA ARG A 536 -23.14 -6.40 40.25
C ARG A 536 -22.44 -6.11 41.61
N THR A 537 -21.92 -4.88 41.83
CA THR A 537 -21.20 -4.56 43.06
C THR A 537 -21.99 -3.59 43.94
N ARG A 538 -21.64 -3.58 45.25
CA ARG A 538 -22.15 -2.64 46.23
C ARG A 538 -21.84 -1.20 45.85
N LEU A 539 -20.62 -0.92 45.36
CA LEU A 539 -20.22 0.40 44.88
C LEU A 539 -21.16 0.92 43.79
N GLY A 540 -21.52 0.10 42.79
CA GLY A 540 -22.45 0.49 41.75
C GLY A 540 -23.86 0.81 42.26
N LEU A 541 -24.32 0.09 43.29
CA LEU A 541 -25.60 0.41 43.98
C LEU A 541 -25.52 1.76 44.66
N GLU A 542 -24.45 1.98 45.47
CA GLU A 542 -24.21 3.21 46.21
C GLU A 542 -24.06 4.43 45.30
N VAL A 543 -23.31 4.28 44.17
CA VAL A 543 -23.17 5.30 43.13
C VAL A 543 -24.53 5.70 42.57
N ARG A 544 -25.38 4.75 42.19
CA ARG A 544 -26.73 5.04 41.67
C ARG A 544 -27.62 5.71 42.73
N ALA A 545 -27.54 5.30 43.95
CA ALA A 545 -28.28 5.91 45.06
C ALA A 545 -27.89 7.39 45.26
N VAL A 546 -26.57 7.67 45.28
CA VAL A 546 -26.04 9.03 45.43
C VAL A 546 -26.38 9.90 44.20
N THR A 547 -26.30 9.35 43.01
CA THR A 547 -26.65 10.07 41.74
C THR A 547 -28.14 10.45 41.73
N GLN A 548 -29.03 9.59 42.20
CA GLN A 548 -30.48 9.84 42.26
C GLN A 548 -30.87 10.87 43.33
N ASN A 549 -30.39 10.68 44.55
CA ASN A 549 -30.66 11.60 45.67
C ASN A 549 -29.59 11.50 46.75
N PRO A 550 -28.58 12.41 46.77
CA PRO A 550 -27.49 12.36 47.73
C PRO A 550 -27.96 12.45 49.19
N ARG A 551 -28.99 13.28 49.44
CA ARG A 551 -29.52 13.48 50.78
C ARG A 551 -30.23 12.24 51.31
N MET A 552 -31.03 11.59 50.47
CA MET A 552 -31.70 10.33 50.84
C MET A 552 -30.67 9.20 51.00
N ALA A 553 -29.66 9.12 50.12
CA ALA A 553 -28.58 8.16 50.26
C ALA A 553 -27.85 8.31 51.62
N ALA A 554 -27.57 9.56 52.01
CA ALA A 554 -26.97 9.85 53.33
C ALA A 554 -27.84 9.39 54.49
N SER A 555 -29.16 9.59 54.42
CA SER A 555 -30.11 9.14 55.42
C SER A 555 -30.17 7.61 55.56
N MET A 556 -29.82 6.89 54.48
CA MET A 556 -29.72 5.42 54.45
C MET A 556 -28.32 4.89 54.82
N GLY A 557 -27.44 5.76 55.34
CA GLY A 557 -26.09 5.39 55.79
C GLY A 557 -25.02 5.32 54.71
N ILE A 558 -25.32 5.78 53.47
CA ILE A 558 -24.34 5.88 52.37
C ILE A 558 -23.66 7.26 52.48
N ASN A 559 -22.35 7.30 52.56
CA ASN A 559 -21.60 8.56 52.62
C ASN A 559 -21.37 9.10 51.17
N PRO A 560 -22.08 10.20 50.74
CA PRO A 560 -21.94 10.73 49.41
C PRO A 560 -20.53 11.22 49.07
N ASP A 561 -19.83 11.83 50.02
CA ASP A 561 -18.47 12.34 49.79
C ASP A 561 -17.47 11.21 49.51
N ARG A 562 -17.64 10.06 50.20
CA ARG A 562 -16.80 8.89 49.95
C ARG A 562 -17.09 8.29 48.55
N ILE A 563 -18.36 8.25 48.16
CA ILE A 563 -18.77 7.72 46.86
C ILE A 563 -18.28 8.63 45.74
N ASN A 564 -18.41 9.94 45.90
CA ASN A 564 -17.90 10.92 44.94
C ASN A 564 -16.38 10.80 44.77
N MET A 565 -15.64 10.73 45.88
CA MET A 565 -14.20 10.54 45.88
C MET A 565 -13.78 9.27 45.13
N LEU A 566 -14.43 8.14 45.40
CA LEU A 566 -14.14 6.86 44.76
C LEU A 566 -14.51 6.89 43.27
N THR A 567 -15.62 7.53 42.94
CA THR A 567 -16.07 7.70 41.56
C THR A 567 -15.12 8.58 40.74
N PHE A 568 -14.65 9.67 41.32
CA PHE A 568 -13.68 10.56 40.71
C PHE A 568 -12.34 9.86 40.50
N GLY A 569 -11.84 9.13 41.53
CA GLY A 569 -10.64 8.32 41.43
C GLY A 569 -10.76 7.23 40.37
N LEU A 570 -11.92 6.53 40.30
CA LEU A 570 -12.16 5.49 39.31
C LEU A 570 -12.11 6.07 37.87
N GLY A 571 -12.79 7.21 37.64
CA GLY A 571 -12.78 7.89 36.35
C GLY A 571 -11.37 8.33 35.95
N SER A 572 -10.60 8.89 36.87
CA SER A 572 -9.20 9.29 36.66
C SER A 572 -8.29 8.07 36.42
N GLY A 573 -8.52 6.96 37.16
CA GLY A 573 -7.78 5.71 36.96
C GLY A 573 -7.96 5.11 35.58
N ILE A 574 -9.19 5.10 35.07
CA ILE A 574 -9.49 4.63 33.70
C ILE A 574 -8.84 5.56 32.66
N ALA A 575 -8.85 6.87 32.90
CA ALA A 575 -8.15 7.82 32.02
C ALA A 575 -6.64 7.55 31.95
N GLY A 576 -6.02 7.17 33.09
CA GLY A 576 -4.62 6.76 33.11
C GLY A 576 -4.32 5.51 32.27
N VAL A 577 -5.21 4.52 32.33
CA VAL A 577 -5.09 3.33 31.46
C VAL A 577 -5.25 3.70 29.99
N ALA A 578 -6.21 4.59 29.66
CA ALA A 578 -6.35 5.13 28.31
C ALA A 578 -5.06 5.81 27.86
N GLY A 579 -4.39 6.53 28.76
CA GLY A 579 -3.11 7.18 28.49
C GLY A 579 -2.01 6.21 28.08
N VAL A 580 -1.88 5.07 28.75
CA VAL A 580 -0.90 4.02 28.33
C VAL A 580 -1.24 3.49 26.94
N ALA A 581 -2.52 3.19 26.67
CA ALA A 581 -2.97 2.68 25.39
C ALA A 581 -2.73 3.70 24.25
N ILE A 582 -3.05 4.97 24.50
CA ILE A 582 -2.82 6.07 23.54
C ILE A 582 -1.31 6.27 23.34
N GLY A 583 -0.49 6.18 24.39
CA GLY A 583 0.96 6.33 24.30
C GLY A 583 1.65 5.27 23.44
N LEU A 584 1.05 4.07 23.32
CA LEU A 584 1.52 3.03 22.37
C LEU A 584 1.16 3.34 20.92
N TYR A 585 0.11 4.10 20.70
CA TYR A 585 -0.37 4.49 19.38
C TYR A 585 0.21 5.84 18.92
N ALA A 586 0.32 6.79 19.86
CA ALA A 586 0.82 8.13 19.62
C ALA A 586 2.03 8.42 20.53
N LYS A 587 2.84 9.42 20.15
CA LYS A 587 3.96 9.86 20.99
C LYS A 587 3.45 10.49 22.27
N VAL A 588 4.10 10.19 23.39
CA VAL A 588 3.78 10.80 24.70
C VAL A 588 4.35 12.21 24.76
N THR A 589 3.48 13.19 24.88
CA THR A 589 3.81 14.61 24.99
C THR A 589 3.15 15.21 26.23
N SER A 590 3.66 16.34 26.68
CA SER A 590 3.03 17.10 27.80
C SER A 590 1.66 17.70 27.40
N GLU A 591 1.33 17.73 26.12
CA GLU A 591 0.08 18.27 25.57
C GLU A 591 -0.91 17.17 25.18
N LEU A 592 -0.51 15.88 25.32
CA LEU A 592 -1.36 14.72 25.00
C LEU A 592 -2.74 14.79 25.64
N GLY A 593 -2.83 15.31 26.86
CA GLY A 593 -4.11 15.50 27.56
C GLY A 593 -5.04 16.47 26.85
N GLN A 594 -4.50 17.56 26.33
CA GLN A 594 -5.28 18.57 25.59
C GLN A 594 -5.79 18.04 24.25
N ASP A 595 -5.02 17.21 23.59
CA ASP A 595 -5.40 16.62 22.30
C ASP A 595 -6.64 15.71 22.43
N TYR A 596 -6.84 15.09 23.60
CA TYR A 596 -7.93 14.13 23.80
C TYR A 596 -9.07 14.65 24.69
N ILE A 597 -8.88 15.72 25.46
CA ILE A 597 -9.95 16.23 26.34
C ILE A 597 -11.16 16.74 25.56
N VAL A 598 -10.92 17.44 24.45
CA VAL A 598 -11.99 18.00 23.61
C VAL A 598 -12.82 16.88 23.01
N GLN A 599 -12.18 15.88 22.39
CA GLN A 599 -12.86 14.72 21.81
C GLN A 599 -13.58 13.87 22.87
N SER A 600 -12.98 13.71 24.05
CA SER A 600 -13.62 13.01 25.17
C SER A 600 -14.88 13.74 25.62
N PHE A 601 -14.80 15.05 25.76
CA PHE A 601 -15.96 15.88 26.15
C PHE A 601 -17.07 15.83 25.09
N MET A 602 -16.71 15.99 23.83
CA MET A 602 -17.64 15.85 22.70
C MET A 602 -18.33 14.48 22.69
N THR A 603 -17.55 13.41 22.91
CA THR A 603 -18.06 12.04 22.96
C THR A 603 -19.10 11.87 24.05
N VAL A 604 -18.86 12.41 25.24
CA VAL A 604 -19.80 12.33 26.38
C VAL A 604 -21.04 13.16 26.13
N VAL A 605 -20.90 14.38 25.60
CA VAL A 605 -22.05 15.29 25.34
C VAL A 605 -22.93 14.76 24.21
N VAL A 606 -22.32 14.34 23.08
CA VAL A 606 -23.06 13.74 21.95
C VAL A 606 -23.72 12.44 22.37
N GLY A 607 -23.02 11.61 23.13
CA GLY A 607 -23.55 10.34 23.63
C GLY A 607 -24.72 10.51 24.61
N GLY A 608 -24.67 11.54 25.42
CA GLY A 608 -25.57 11.82 26.53
C GLY A 608 -24.89 11.62 27.88
N VAL A 609 -24.79 12.71 28.62
CA VAL A 609 -24.06 12.77 29.90
C VAL A 609 -24.53 11.72 30.88
N GLY A 610 -23.59 10.97 31.47
CA GLY A 610 -23.85 9.94 32.50
C GLY A 610 -24.42 8.62 31.99
N ASN A 611 -24.52 8.42 30.68
CA ASN A 611 -24.95 7.16 30.08
C ASN A 611 -23.80 6.52 29.29
N ILE A 612 -23.30 5.38 29.75
CA ILE A 612 -22.18 4.67 29.13
C ILE A 612 -22.48 4.17 27.73
N TRP A 613 -23.69 3.66 27.52
CA TRP A 613 -24.12 3.22 26.20
C TRP A 613 -24.24 4.42 25.26
N GLY A 614 -24.66 5.58 25.79
CA GLY A 614 -24.62 6.84 25.09
C GLY A 614 -23.20 7.23 24.73
N THR A 615 -22.26 7.16 25.67
CA THR A 615 -20.84 7.47 25.44
C THR A 615 -20.24 6.55 24.37
N LEU A 616 -20.57 5.25 24.40
CA LEU A 616 -20.14 4.30 23.37
C LEU A 616 -20.66 4.68 21.97
N LEU A 617 -21.96 5.01 21.88
CA LEU A 617 -22.55 5.46 20.60
C LEU A 617 -21.98 6.81 20.16
N GLY A 618 -21.72 7.73 21.09
CA GLY A 618 -21.06 9.00 20.81
C GLY A 618 -19.65 8.82 20.27
N ALA A 619 -18.86 7.96 20.90
CA ALA A 619 -17.52 7.60 20.43
C ALA A 619 -17.55 6.99 19.04
N THR A 620 -18.49 6.07 18.79
CA THR A 620 -18.67 5.44 17.48
C THR A 620 -19.03 6.49 16.43
N LEU A 621 -20.03 7.33 16.69
CA LEU A 621 -20.44 8.36 15.76
C LEU A 621 -19.31 9.34 15.42
N ILE A 622 -18.57 9.81 16.42
CA ILE A 622 -17.44 10.74 16.24
C ILE A 622 -16.30 10.06 15.47
N GLY A 623 -15.97 8.81 15.80
CA GLY A 623 -14.93 8.05 15.12
C GLY A 623 -15.25 7.85 13.63
N PHE A 624 -16.49 7.45 13.31
CA PHE A 624 -16.93 7.28 11.93
C PHE A 624 -17.01 8.61 11.18
N LEU A 625 -17.51 9.66 11.82
CA LEU A 625 -17.59 10.99 11.22
C LEU A 625 -16.19 11.52 10.89
N GLN A 626 -15.26 11.44 11.83
CA GLN A 626 -13.91 11.94 11.62
C GLN A 626 -13.21 11.19 10.50
N LYS A 627 -13.24 9.84 10.53
CA LYS A 627 -12.60 9.03 9.48
C LYS A 627 -13.28 9.19 8.12
N GLY A 628 -14.60 9.34 8.09
CA GLY A 628 -15.33 9.64 6.86
C GLY A 628 -14.92 10.99 6.24
N ILE A 629 -14.80 12.04 7.05
CA ILE A 629 -14.35 13.36 6.56
C ILE A 629 -12.88 13.33 6.12
N GLU A 630 -12.00 12.63 6.85
CA GLU A 630 -10.60 12.43 6.46
C GLU A 630 -10.49 11.72 5.11
N TRP A 631 -11.33 10.72 4.86
CA TRP A 631 -11.39 10.01 3.59
C TRP A 631 -11.88 10.88 2.43
N LEU A 632 -12.88 11.74 2.69
CA LEU A 632 -13.42 12.69 1.68
C LEU A 632 -12.43 13.82 1.36
N ASN A 633 -11.53 14.16 2.29
CA ASN A 633 -10.55 15.23 2.11
C ASN A 633 -9.15 14.82 2.60
N PRO A 634 -8.48 13.90 1.89
CA PRO A 634 -7.18 13.37 2.30
C PRO A 634 -6.05 14.40 2.27
N SER A 635 -6.20 15.48 1.51
CA SER A 635 -5.19 16.54 1.40
C SER A 635 -5.16 17.48 2.62
N ASN A 636 -6.22 17.51 3.46
CA ASN A 636 -6.31 18.38 4.62
C ASN A 636 -7.01 17.67 5.79
N THR A 637 -6.27 16.86 6.53
CA THR A 637 -6.79 16.13 7.71
C THR A 637 -7.16 17.05 8.88
N LEU A 638 -6.57 18.25 8.98
CA LEU A 638 -6.95 19.24 10.00
C LEU A 638 -8.35 19.80 9.75
N ALA A 639 -8.79 19.87 8.51
CA ALA A 639 -10.16 20.26 8.17
C ALA A 639 -11.20 19.27 8.76
N ALA A 640 -10.86 17.98 8.87
CA ALA A 640 -11.75 17.00 9.48
C ALA A 640 -12.11 17.34 10.93
N GLN A 641 -11.14 17.79 11.72
CA GLN A 641 -11.40 18.24 13.10
C GLN A 641 -12.32 19.47 13.13
N THR A 642 -12.10 20.42 12.25
CA THR A 642 -12.94 21.63 12.16
C THR A 642 -14.39 21.28 11.78
N TYR A 643 -14.58 20.46 10.73
CA TYR A 643 -15.92 20.02 10.32
C TYR A 643 -16.60 19.15 11.38
N MET A 644 -15.85 18.33 12.11
CA MET A 644 -16.36 17.56 13.24
C MET A 644 -16.88 18.49 14.36
N ILE A 645 -16.14 19.52 14.71
CA ILE A 645 -16.57 20.52 15.71
C ILE A 645 -17.85 21.22 15.27
N LEU A 646 -17.92 21.68 14.01
CA LEU A 646 -19.12 22.31 13.44
C LEU A 646 -20.32 21.34 13.47
N PHE A 647 -20.12 20.10 13.09
CA PHE A 647 -21.17 19.08 13.17
C PHE A 647 -21.71 18.93 14.59
N ILE A 648 -20.81 18.86 15.58
CA ILE A 648 -21.19 18.68 16.98
C ILE A 648 -21.96 19.90 17.51
N ILE A 649 -21.56 21.13 17.15
CA ILE A 649 -22.28 22.35 17.51
C ILE A 649 -23.73 22.29 16.95
N LEU A 650 -23.89 21.90 15.69
CA LEU A 650 -25.20 21.72 15.07
C LEU A 650 -25.99 20.57 15.73
N PHE A 651 -25.32 19.46 16.01
CA PHE A 651 -25.93 18.30 16.65
C PHE A 651 -26.52 18.66 18.03
N ILE A 652 -25.77 19.41 18.86
CA ILE A 652 -26.22 19.83 20.19
C ILE A 652 -27.42 20.76 20.11
N GLN A 653 -27.51 21.63 19.08
CA GLN A 653 -28.68 22.47 18.88
C GLN A 653 -29.94 21.65 18.59
N VAL A 654 -29.84 20.55 17.86
CA VAL A 654 -30.98 19.69 17.50
C VAL A 654 -31.27 18.67 18.62
N ARG A 655 -30.22 18.15 19.29
CA ARG A 655 -30.28 17.12 20.33
C ARG A 655 -29.48 17.52 21.57
N PRO A 656 -29.94 18.52 22.36
CA PRO A 656 -29.18 19.06 23.51
C PRO A 656 -28.93 18.03 24.62
N ARG A 657 -29.75 16.97 24.72
CA ARG A 657 -29.60 15.89 25.71
C ARG A 657 -28.78 14.70 25.20
N GLY A 658 -28.16 14.79 24.01
CA GLY A 658 -27.40 13.71 23.37
C GLY A 658 -28.26 12.61 22.77
N ILE A 659 -27.58 11.50 22.35
CA ILE A 659 -28.23 10.34 21.69
C ILE A 659 -29.13 9.60 22.70
N ILE A 660 -28.60 9.32 23.89
CA ILE A 660 -29.33 8.64 24.96
C ILE A 660 -29.42 9.55 26.16
N ALA A 661 -30.55 10.24 26.27
CA ALA A 661 -30.81 11.13 27.41
C ALA A 661 -31.00 10.33 28.71
N LEU A 662 -30.47 10.82 29.82
CA LEU A 662 -30.82 10.33 31.15
C LEU A 662 -32.30 10.65 31.43
N ARG A 663 -33.02 9.69 32.02
CA ARG A 663 -34.41 9.86 32.46
C ARG A 663 -34.43 9.98 33.97
N GLY A 664 -35.22 10.93 34.51
CA GLY A 664 -35.40 11.15 35.97
C GLY A 664 -34.71 12.43 36.48
N ARG A 665 -34.70 12.65 37.82
CA ARG A 665 -34.15 13.83 38.47
C ARG A 665 -32.67 14.12 38.17
N ALA A 666 -31.91 13.12 37.76
CA ALA A 666 -30.53 13.30 37.31
C ALA A 666 -30.43 14.03 35.95
N ALA A 667 -31.55 14.30 35.27
CA ALA A 667 -31.58 14.99 33.98
C ALA A 667 -31.57 16.54 34.12
N GLY A 668 -31.53 17.08 35.33
CA GLY A 668 -31.59 18.53 35.59
C GLY A 668 -32.80 19.15 34.90
N ASP A 669 -33.94 19.22 35.60
CA ASP A 669 -35.03 20.11 35.21
C ASP A 669 -34.63 21.55 35.44
#